data_682b4852dc27ccbe15bc5850ebe51829
#
_entry.id   682b4852dc27ccbe15bc5850ebe51829
#
_cell.length_a   1.000
_cell.length_b   1.000
_cell.length_c   1.000
_cell.angle_alpha   90.00
_cell.angle_beta   90.00
_cell.angle_gamma   90.00
#
_symmetry.space_group_name_H-M   'P 1'
#
loop_
_entity.id
_entity.type
_entity.pdbx_description
1 polymer ?
#
loop_
_entity_poly.entity_id
_entity_poly.type
_entity_poly.pdbx_seq_one_letter_code
_entity_poly.pdbx_strand_id
1 'polypeptide(L)'
;MSSSSNTGLPSFAGAVQRAMRLSRYARRALQRDPGLLPPAQIATPFNAAEMRAMLATPASDEPALWRALRALRECVLLRVMARDLGGLAGLEEVVATMTTLAETAIEFAADHLERQLTVEYGTPLSSDRKTPQKLHVIGMGKLGGRELNVSSDIDLVFVYPEEGETDGARPLSNHEFFTRLARRLIAALHEITADGYVFRVDARLRPWGAEGPLACSLETLENYFVAHGSEWERYAWLKARLLHGDRGPEFTALVQPFVFRRHLDYSAFESLRALHREVRAEVERRDIADNIKLGPGGIREIEFIAQLFQLVRGGRDAALREPATLKVLPLLAARGVLPSEAARDLAAAYVFLRNLEHRLQYLDDQQTQKLPASTDDRALIAGAMNCADYGELSAQLDRHRANVSRRFDHLFADAIERRHPLADLWLAAADDPQAAATLRGLGYREPQRVLQRIAVLRASQRFKQMPDAGRQRIDQIVPPLLAAAAPQPHPEATFERLLDLLDSIGRREAYLALLLQYPHIIERTARLAGASPWAAAYLAQHPILLDELIDERAPTAAEWPQLQAQLREQLDACAGDADRQMDALRHFKHSRIMRLIVSDLAGQLPLETLSDHLSALADTVLAETLRVVWQGLRAHHRDTPRFAVIAYGKLGGKELDYASDLDLIFLYDDAAPEAAENYARLAQRLNHWLTSLTPAGTLYAVDLRLRPDGASGLLVSTLDGFDDYQKNHAWAWEHQALTRARFACGDAAIGARFEQIRREVLCRPRDRAALRTEVVTMRERIFDAHPDAGAAFDLKHGRGGLIDVEFIVQYLVLGHAHHHPELAANSGNLALLKLAARCGLIDEPLALAVHDAYRRFRQLQHASRLQGEKYARVETATVVAEIAAVRRLWQEVLGTGA
;
A
#
# COMPACT_ATOMS: atom_id res chain seq x y z
N MET A 1 50.06 -12.35 -36.50
CA MET A 1 50.63 -11.44 -35.50
C MET A 1 49.51 -10.97 -34.58
N SER A 2 49.45 -11.57 -33.46
CA SER A 2 48.40 -11.37 -32.46
C SER A 2 48.72 -10.11 -31.63
N SER A 3 47.85 -9.11 -31.74
CA SER A 3 47.85 -7.96 -30.81
C SER A 3 47.04 -8.33 -29.60
N SER A 4 47.65 -8.81 -28.53
CA SER A 4 47.10 -8.95 -27.21
C SER A 4 46.77 -7.58 -26.67
N SER A 5 45.48 -7.26 -26.53
CA SER A 5 45.00 -6.12 -25.75
C SER A 5 45.31 -6.38 -24.26
N ASN A 6 46.32 -5.74 -23.77
CA ASN A 6 46.75 -5.74 -22.37
C ASN A 6 45.74 -4.90 -21.55
N THR A 7 44.68 -5.49 -21.03
CA THR A 7 43.80 -4.89 -20.01
C THR A 7 44.40 -5.06 -18.64
N GLY A 8 45.66 -4.54 -18.44
CA GLY A 8 46.27 -4.42 -17.13
C GLY A 8 45.52 -3.34 -16.32
N LEU A 9 45.08 -3.68 -15.11
CA LEU A 9 44.65 -2.69 -14.14
C LEU A 9 45.72 -1.58 -14.02
N PRO A 10 45.33 -0.29 -14.08
CA PRO A 10 46.31 0.80 -13.99
C PRO A 10 47.06 0.68 -12.67
N SER A 11 48.36 0.88 -12.72
CA SER A 11 49.19 0.90 -11.50
C SER A 11 48.70 2.04 -10.59
N PHE A 12 48.73 1.85 -9.28
CA PHE A 12 48.31 2.89 -8.33
C PHE A 12 48.99 4.24 -8.57
N ALA A 13 50.28 4.22 -8.94
CA ALA A 13 51.01 5.42 -9.35
C ALA A 13 50.42 6.05 -10.65
N GLY A 14 49.95 5.22 -11.59
CA GLY A 14 49.28 5.68 -12.80
C GLY A 14 47.94 6.35 -12.52
N ALA A 15 47.20 5.89 -11.50
CA ALA A 15 45.95 6.51 -11.07
C ALA A 15 46.16 7.91 -10.48
N VAL A 16 47.22 8.10 -9.66
CA VAL A 16 47.59 9.43 -9.15
C VAL A 16 48.00 10.36 -10.27
N GLN A 17 48.87 9.90 -11.19
CA GLN A 17 49.30 10.72 -12.33
C GLN A 17 48.10 11.13 -13.21
N ARG A 18 47.16 10.22 -13.41
CA ARG A 18 45.95 10.51 -14.17
C ARG A 18 45.08 11.56 -13.47
N ALA A 19 44.91 11.48 -12.14
CA ALA A 19 44.18 12.50 -11.38
C ALA A 19 44.86 13.87 -11.46
N MET A 20 46.19 13.94 -11.32
CA MET A 20 46.94 15.18 -11.51
C MET A 20 46.83 15.76 -12.93
N ARG A 21 46.75 14.92 -13.94
CA ARG A 21 46.58 15.37 -15.33
C ARG A 21 45.19 15.94 -15.57
N LEU A 22 44.13 15.31 -15.03
CA LEU A 22 42.74 15.62 -15.36
C LEU A 22 42.05 16.56 -14.35
N SER A 23 42.66 16.80 -13.17
CA SER A 23 42.16 17.72 -12.14
C SER A 23 43.23 18.74 -11.79
N ARG A 24 42.90 20.01 -11.94
CA ARG A 24 43.72 21.12 -11.50
C ARG A 24 43.85 21.19 -9.96
N TYR A 25 42.74 20.86 -9.29
CA TYR A 25 42.71 20.77 -7.84
C TYR A 25 43.68 19.69 -7.34
N ALA A 26 43.58 18.46 -7.82
CA ALA A 26 44.47 17.35 -7.42
C ALA A 26 45.94 17.67 -7.70
N ARG A 27 46.20 18.29 -8.86
CA ARG A 27 47.56 18.74 -9.24
C ARG A 27 48.11 19.73 -8.21
N ARG A 28 47.36 20.79 -7.89
CA ARG A 28 47.79 21.81 -6.93
C ARG A 28 48.05 21.22 -5.53
N ALA A 29 47.12 20.36 -5.05
CA ALA A 29 47.23 19.76 -3.72
C ALA A 29 48.42 18.81 -3.62
N LEU A 30 48.67 17.94 -4.58
CA LEU A 30 49.76 16.97 -4.58
C LEU A 30 51.12 17.55 -4.94
N GLN A 31 51.15 18.71 -5.61
CA GLN A 31 52.36 19.50 -5.79
C GLN A 31 52.76 20.21 -4.50
N ARG A 32 51.78 20.65 -3.71
CA ARG A 32 52.03 21.27 -2.40
C ARG A 32 52.53 20.25 -1.37
N ASP A 33 51.91 19.10 -1.32
CA ASP A 33 52.26 18.01 -0.43
C ASP A 33 52.00 16.64 -1.06
N PRO A 34 53.04 15.97 -1.60
CA PRO A 34 52.91 14.62 -2.15
C PRO A 34 52.52 13.55 -1.13
N GLY A 35 52.69 13.83 0.16
CA GLY A 35 52.37 12.92 1.28
C GLY A 35 50.89 12.78 1.54
N LEU A 36 50.04 13.67 0.99
CA LEU A 36 48.57 13.62 1.16
C LEU A 36 47.95 12.37 0.55
N LEU A 37 48.56 11.75 -0.45
CA LEU A 37 48.02 10.56 -1.12
C LEU A 37 49.13 9.53 -1.42
N PRO A 38 49.57 8.75 -0.43
CA PRO A 38 50.50 7.65 -0.67
C PRO A 38 49.90 6.62 -1.63
N PRO A 39 50.63 6.16 -2.66
CA PRO A 39 50.09 5.22 -3.66
C PRO A 39 49.51 3.93 -3.05
N ALA A 40 50.08 3.44 -1.95
CA ALA A 40 49.59 2.25 -1.26
C ALA A 40 48.13 2.41 -0.74
N GLN A 41 47.74 3.62 -0.37
CA GLN A 41 46.40 3.90 0.17
C GLN A 41 45.29 3.93 -0.93
N ILE A 42 45.68 3.94 -2.21
CA ILE A 42 44.73 3.93 -3.33
C ILE A 42 44.16 2.55 -3.56
N ALA A 43 44.77 1.49 -3.05
CA ALA A 43 44.33 0.11 -3.23
C ALA A 43 42.88 -0.13 -2.77
N THR A 44 42.47 0.50 -1.68
CA THR A 44 41.16 0.33 -1.05
C THR A 44 40.35 1.64 -0.99
N PRO A 45 38.98 1.56 -1.02
CA PRO A 45 38.13 2.72 -0.73
C PRO A 45 38.45 3.28 0.68
N PHE A 46 38.24 4.58 0.87
CA PHE A 46 38.29 5.19 2.17
C PHE A 46 37.05 4.78 2.99
N ASN A 47 37.24 4.20 4.17
CA ASN A 47 36.12 3.72 4.98
C ASN A 47 35.94 4.58 6.26
N ALA A 48 34.75 4.42 6.90
CA ALA A 48 34.39 5.18 8.10
C ALA A 48 35.39 5.01 9.26
N ALA A 49 35.99 3.82 9.44
CA ALA A 49 36.94 3.55 10.51
C ALA A 49 38.26 4.35 10.32
N GLU A 50 38.75 4.40 9.07
CA GLU A 50 39.92 5.24 8.73
C GLU A 50 39.60 6.73 8.93
N MET A 51 38.42 7.20 8.53
CA MET A 51 37.99 8.59 8.72
C MET A 51 37.95 8.97 10.21
N ARG A 52 37.33 8.10 11.04
CA ARG A 52 37.29 8.31 12.49
C ARG A 52 38.68 8.24 13.14
N ALA A 53 39.55 7.37 12.66
CA ALA A 53 40.92 7.27 13.17
C ALA A 53 41.72 8.57 12.91
N MET A 54 41.50 9.25 11.78
CA MET A 54 42.14 10.55 11.51
C MET A 54 41.65 11.67 12.45
N LEU A 55 40.40 11.54 12.96
CA LEU A 55 39.79 12.47 13.91
C LEU A 55 39.97 12.06 15.38
N ALA A 56 40.62 10.93 15.68
CA ALA A 56 40.72 10.36 17.04
C ALA A 56 41.46 11.24 18.03
N THR A 57 42.34 12.14 17.59
CA THR A 57 42.99 13.11 18.45
C THR A 57 41.98 14.20 18.83
N PRO A 58 41.63 14.36 20.14
CA PRO A 58 40.69 15.38 20.55
C PRO A 58 41.16 16.77 20.14
N ALA A 59 40.31 17.53 19.48
CA ALA A 59 40.58 18.92 19.18
C ALA A 59 40.63 19.73 20.50
N SER A 60 41.65 20.56 20.69
CA SER A 60 41.76 21.39 21.89
C SER A 60 40.76 22.55 21.93
N ASP A 61 40.35 23.02 20.76
CA ASP A 61 39.46 24.15 20.56
C ASP A 61 38.77 24.06 19.18
N GLU A 62 37.84 24.97 18.90
CA GLU A 62 37.12 25.02 17.62
C GLU A 62 38.04 25.20 16.38
N PRO A 63 39.10 26.06 16.42
CA PRO A 63 40.05 26.15 15.31
C PRO A 63 40.79 24.83 15.03
N ALA A 64 41.13 24.06 16.04
CA ALA A 64 41.73 22.74 15.86
C ALA A 64 40.75 21.72 15.26
N LEU A 65 39.47 21.74 15.70
CA LEU A 65 38.39 20.98 15.08
C LEU A 65 38.27 21.32 13.60
N TRP A 66 38.23 22.59 13.26
CA TRP A 66 38.09 23.05 11.88
C TRP A 66 39.25 22.57 10.99
N ARG A 67 40.48 22.68 11.44
CA ARG A 67 41.65 22.14 10.72
C ARG A 67 41.57 20.63 10.49
N ALA A 68 41.24 19.88 11.54
CA ALA A 68 41.13 18.42 11.45
C ALA A 68 40.08 17.96 10.42
N LEU A 69 38.90 18.59 10.40
CA LEU A 69 37.82 18.28 9.45
C LEU A 69 38.23 18.59 7.99
N ARG A 70 38.92 19.70 7.76
CA ARG A 70 39.37 20.09 6.41
C ARG A 70 40.50 19.17 5.91
N ALA A 71 41.46 18.82 6.77
CA ALA A 71 42.50 17.84 6.44
C ALA A 71 41.88 16.47 6.08
N LEU A 72 40.89 16.00 6.85
CA LEU A 72 40.18 14.78 6.52
C LEU A 72 39.53 14.87 5.13
N ARG A 73 38.80 15.96 4.85
CA ARG A 73 38.15 16.15 3.53
C ARG A 73 39.15 16.13 2.39
N GLU A 74 40.27 16.83 2.53
CA GLU A 74 41.31 16.89 1.47
C GLU A 74 41.87 15.50 1.16
N CYS A 75 42.21 14.71 2.18
CA CYS A 75 42.69 13.34 2.01
C CYS A 75 41.68 12.43 1.34
N VAL A 76 40.39 12.48 1.79
CA VAL A 76 39.32 11.65 1.24
C VAL A 76 39.06 12.04 -0.21
N LEU A 77 38.94 13.34 -0.50
CA LEU A 77 38.64 13.85 -1.85
C LEU A 77 39.76 13.46 -2.84
N LEU A 78 41.04 13.59 -2.47
CA LEU A 78 42.14 13.20 -3.33
C LEU A 78 42.15 11.68 -3.62
N ARG A 79 41.90 10.83 -2.60
CA ARG A 79 41.80 9.37 -2.80
C ARG A 79 40.63 9.02 -3.72
N VAL A 80 39.45 9.63 -3.51
CA VAL A 80 38.26 9.43 -4.39
C VAL A 80 38.59 9.83 -5.83
N MET A 81 39.19 11.02 -6.03
CA MET A 81 39.57 11.47 -7.38
C MET A 81 40.56 10.51 -8.07
N ALA A 82 41.57 10.06 -7.34
CA ALA A 82 42.55 9.13 -7.91
C ALA A 82 41.97 7.79 -8.28
N ARG A 83 41.10 7.24 -7.42
CA ARG A 83 40.44 5.97 -7.69
C ARG A 83 39.44 6.06 -8.85
N ASP A 84 38.60 7.10 -8.86
CA ASP A 84 37.58 7.31 -9.87
C ASP A 84 38.18 7.65 -11.23
N LEU A 85 39.04 8.63 -11.34
CA LEU A 85 39.73 8.98 -12.58
C LEU A 85 40.70 7.88 -13.05
N GLY A 86 41.23 7.10 -12.10
CA GLY A 86 42.05 5.92 -12.39
C GLY A 86 41.26 4.68 -12.86
N GLY A 87 39.94 4.72 -12.83
CA GLY A 87 39.09 3.59 -13.20
C GLY A 87 39.04 2.46 -12.15
N LEU A 88 39.45 2.75 -10.90
CA LEU A 88 39.43 1.82 -9.75
C LEU A 88 38.13 1.88 -8.95
N ALA A 89 37.37 2.96 -9.10
CA ALA A 89 36.09 3.20 -8.44
C ALA A 89 34.97 3.44 -9.44
N GLY A 90 33.78 2.91 -9.17
CA GLY A 90 32.54 3.27 -9.86
C GLY A 90 31.78 4.38 -9.12
N LEU A 91 30.69 4.84 -9.73
CA LEU A 91 29.82 5.88 -9.16
C LEU A 91 29.37 5.55 -7.72
N GLU A 92 28.98 4.31 -7.47
CA GLU A 92 28.47 3.87 -6.17
C GLU A 92 29.53 4.03 -5.05
N GLU A 93 30.78 3.67 -5.32
CA GLU A 93 31.89 3.86 -4.37
C GLU A 93 32.11 5.36 -4.07
N VAL A 94 32.12 6.20 -5.11
CA VAL A 94 32.35 7.64 -4.96
C VAL A 94 31.30 8.28 -4.08
N VAL A 95 30.00 8.05 -4.39
CA VAL A 95 28.91 8.67 -3.62
C VAL A 95 28.81 8.11 -2.20
N ALA A 96 29.09 6.81 -2.01
CA ALA A 96 29.12 6.18 -0.70
C ALA A 96 30.25 6.78 0.18
N THR A 97 31.46 6.95 -0.39
CA THR A 97 32.60 7.52 0.33
C THR A 97 32.34 8.98 0.71
N MET A 98 31.80 9.79 -0.20
CA MET A 98 31.47 11.20 0.09
C MET A 98 30.35 11.34 1.12
N THR A 99 29.37 10.45 1.06
CA THR A 99 28.30 10.39 2.08
C THR A 99 28.87 10.03 3.45
N THR A 100 29.74 9.02 3.51
CA THR A 100 30.40 8.60 4.75
C THR A 100 31.28 9.72 5.34
N LEU A 101 31.98 10.48 4.49
CA LEU A 101 32.74 11.65 4.92
C LEU A 101 31.82 12.70 5.57
N ALA A 102 30.69 13.01 4.94
CA ALA A 102 29.74 14.00 5.49
C ALA A 102 29.16 13.54 6.83
N GLU A 103 28.73 12.27 6.91
CA GLU A 103 28.22 11.67 8.15
C GLU A 103 29.24 11.71 9.26
N THR A 104 30.50 11.29 8.99
CA THR A 104 31.57 11.28 9.97
C THR A 104 31.95 12.71 10.44
N ALA A 105 31.98 13.66 9.51
CA ALA A 105 32.27 15.06 9.84
C ALA A 105 31.17 15.71 10.69
N ILE A 106 29.89 15.44 10.37
CA ILE A 106 28.74 15.94 11.13
C ILE A 106 28.73 15.34 12.53
N GLU A 107 28.85 13.99 12.64
CA GLU A 107 28.83 13.27 13.91
C GLU A 107 29.94 13.80 14.84
N PHE A 108 31.16 13.85 14.34
CA PHE A 108 32.34 14.30 15.13
C PHE A 108 32.22 15.75 15.56
N ALA A 109 31.80 16.64 14.64
CA ALA A 109 31.67 18.06 14.97
C ALA A 109 30.52 18.31 15.94
N ALA A 110 29.34 17.66 15.74
CA ALA A 110 28.21 17.80 16.63
C ALA A 110 28.52 17.34 18.05
N ASP A 111 29.10 16.15 18.21
CA ASP A 111 29.51 15.63 19.52
C ASP A 111 30.55 16.49 20.21
N HIS A 112 31.51 17.08 19.46
CA HIS A 112 32.53 17.96 20.03
C HIS A 112 31.92 19.27 20.53
N LEU A 113 31.11 19.91 19.71
CA LEU A 113 30.49 21.20 20.03
C LEU A 113 29.43 21.08 21.11
N GLU A 114 28.65 19.98 21.12
CA GLU A 114 27.68 19.70 22.17
C GLU A 114 28.34 19.58 23.54
N ARG A 115 29.48 18.85 23.62
CA ARG A 115 30.24 18.74 24.86
C ARG A 115 30.75 20.11 25.34
N GLN A 116 31.23 20.98 24.44
CA GLN A 116 31.68 22.32 24.82
C GLN A 116 30.49 23.17 25.37
N LEU A 117 29.35 23.17 24.69
CA LEU A 117 28.16 23.88 25.17
C LEU A 117 27.62 23.34 26.48
N THR A 118 27.67 22.01 26.66
CA THR A 118 27.24 21.38 27.93
C THR A 118 28.13 21.80 29.10
N VAL A 119 29.43 21.97 28.90
CA VAL A 119 30.34 22.51 29.94
C VAL A 119 30.00 23.96 30.27
N GLU A 120 29.54 24.76 29.30
CA GLU A 120 29.25 26.18 29.48
C GLU A 120 27.84 26.43 30.05
N TYR A 121 26.82 25.66 29.64
CA TYR A 121 25.42 25.92 29.93
C TYR A 121 24.70 24.79 30.69
N GLY A 122 25.35 23.65 30.90
CA GLY A 122 24.75 22.44 31.44
C GLY A 122 24.13 21.53 30.36
N THR A 123 23.62 20.39 30.76
CA THR A 123 22.98 19.40 29.90
C THR A 123 21.54 19.81 29.59
N PRO A 124 21.13 19.87 28.30
CA PRO A 124 19.73 20.11 27.95
C PRO A 124 18.86 18.91 28.38
N LEU A 125 17.78 19.19 29.13
CA LEU A 125 16.87 18.19 29.69
C LEU A 125 15.47 18.35 29.11
N SER A 126 14.68 17.29 29.18
CA SER A 126 13.22 17.30 28.90
C SER A 126 12.47 18.25 29.83
N SER A 127 11.22 18.56 29.51
CA SER A 127 10.36 19.46 30.30
C SER A 127 10.18 18.98 31.76
N ASP A 128 10.20 17.64 31.99
CA ASP A 128 10.17 17.04 33.33
C ASP A 128 11.55 16.95 34.03
N ARG A 129 12.60 17.45 33.36
CA ARG A 129 13.99 17.48 33.83
C ARG A 129 14.64 16.12 34.12
N LYS A 130 14.14 15.05 33.50
CA LYS A 130 14.65 13.70 33.75
C LYS A 130 15.52 13.14 32.62
N THR A 131 15.23 13.51 31.39
CA THR A 131 15.84 12.89 30.21
C THR A 131 16.75 13.88 29.48
N PRO A 132 18.06 13.59 29.35
CA PRO A 132 18.95 14.39 28.50
C PRO A 132 18.46 14.41 27.08
N GLN A 133 18.58 15.58 26.44
CA GLN A 133 18.17 15.80 25.06
C GLN A 133 19.42 15.91 24.17
N LYS A 134 19.32 15.39 22.92
CA LYS A 134 20.37 15.47 21.91
C LYS A 134 19.86 16.19 20.66
N LEU A 135 20.79 16.89 19.99
CA LEU A 135 20.51 17.42 18.66
C LEU A 135 20.33 16.29 17.64
N HIS A 136 19.24 16.32 16.90
CA HIS A 136 19.00 15.47 15.74
C HIS A 136 19.35 16.24 14.47
N VAL A 137 20.34 15.75 13.72
CA VAL A 137 20.74 16.30 12.43
C VAL A 137 20.16 15.42 11.33
N ILE A 138 19.32 16.00 10.49
CA ILE A 138 18.63 15.32 9.39
C ILE A 138 19.32 15.74 8.10
N GLY A 139 19.82 14.75 7.35
CA GLY A 139 20.30 14.95 5.99
C GLY A 139 19.15 14.86 4.99
N MET A 140 19.08 15.85 4.13
CA MET A 140 18.09 15.94 3.06
C MET A 140 18.75 15.73 1.70
N GLY A 141 17.98 15.71 0.63
CA GLY A 141 18.45 15.66 -0.74
C GLY A 141 19.43 14.52 -1.02
N LYS A 142 20.57 14.82 -1.65
CA LYS A 142 21.59 13.82 -2.01
C LYS A 142 22.25 13.17 -0.80
N LEU A 143 22.45 13.92 0.29
CA LEU A 143 23.03 13.39 1.52
C LEU A 143 22.07 12.39 2.18
N GLY A 144 20.81 12.75 2.31
CA GLY A 144 19.77 11.85 2.84
C GLY A 144 19.62 10.59 1.99
N GLY A 145 19.66 10.72 0.66
CA GLY A 145 19.60 9.63 -0.31
C GLY A 145 20.86 8.76 -0.43
N ARG A 146 21.92 9.06 0.32
CA ARG A 146 23.25 8.39 0.20
C ARG A 146 23.86 8.49 -1.19
N GLU A 147 23.61 9.59 -1.86
CA GLU A 147 24.04 9.87 -3.24
C GLU A 147 24.87 11.17 -3.33
N LEU A 148 25.64 11.50 -2.28
CA LEU A 148 26.33 12.79 -2.20
C LEU A 148 27.43 12.91 -3.27
N ASN A 149 27.44 14.02 -3.98
CA ASN A 149 28.50 14.37 -4.93
C ASN A 149 29.78 14.82 -4.21
N VAL A 150 30.85 14.88 -4.97
CA VAL A 150 32.18 15.26 -4.48
C VAL A 150 32.27 16.74 -4.07
N SER A 151 31.56 17.64 -4.71
CA SER A 151 31.49 19.06 -4.37
C SER A 151 30.04 19.55 -4.40
N SER A 152 29.19 18.93 -3.61
CA SER A 152 27.80 19.32 -3.43
C SER A 152 27.60 20.10 -2.13
N ASP A 153 26.54 20.88 -2.08
CA ASP A 153 26.00 21.34 -0.81
C ASP A 153 25.40 20.16 -0.07
N ILE A 154 25.39 20.23 1.23
CA ILE A 154 24.65 19.33 2.11
C ILE A 154 23.45 20.08 2.67
N ASP A 155 22.26 19.51 2.40
CA ASP A 155 21.00 20.03 2.91
C ASP A 155 20.77 19.45 4.30
N LEU A 156 20.66 20.31 5.34
CA LEU A 156 20.52 19.90 6.73
C LEU A 156 19.27 20.53 7.37
N VAL A 157 18.58 19.73 8.20
CA VAL A 157 17.52 20.21 9.09
C VAL A 157 17.88 19.79 10.51
N PHE A 158 17.67 20.69 11.48
CA PHE A 158 18.00 20.49 12.88
C PHE A 158 16.74 20.40 13.72
N VAL A 159 16.60 19.31 14.45
CA VAL A 159 15.50 19.13 15.41
C VAL A 159 16.01 18.62 16.73
N TYR A 160 15.24 18.81 17.79
CA TYR A 160 15.50 18.23 19.10
C TYR A 160 14.24 17.56 19.66
N PRO A 161 14.34 16.58 20.57
CA PRO A 161 13.20 15.77 20.96
C PRO A 161 12.08 16.58 21.62
N GLU A 162 12.40 17.34 22.66
CA GLU A 162 11.40 18.00 23.52
C GLU A 162 11.86 19.37 23.97
N GLU A 163 10.88 20.24 24.24
CA GLU A 163 11.14 21.51 24.91
C GLU A 163 11.63 21.25 26.37
N GLY A 164 12.38 22.22 26.91
CA GLY A 164 12.95 22.11 28.23
C GLY A 164 14.05 23.14 28.46
N GLU A 165 14.89 22.93 29.47
CA GLU A 165 15.97 23.81 29.85
C GLU A 165 17.23 23.03 30.23
N THR A 166 18.39 23.66 30.11
CA THR A 166 19.67 23.11 30.61
C THR A 166 19.74 23.18 32.12
N ASP A 167 20.52 22.27 32.74
CA ASP A 167 20.72 22.18 34.21
C ASP A 167 21.92 22.98 34.75
N GLY A 168 22.58 23.78 33.91
CA GLY A 168 23.77 24.55 34.30
C GLY A 168 23.47 25.80 35.11
N ALA A 169 24.55 26.48 35.57
CA ALA A 169 24.43 27.73 36.31
C ALA A 169 23.83 28.90 35.51
N ARG A 170 23.85 28.82 34.19
CA ARG A 170 23.26 29.77 33.27
C ARG A 170 22.31 29.02 32.34
N PRO A 171 21.10 28.67 32.84
CA PRO A 171 20.21 27.84 32.07
C PRO A 171 19.78 28.52 30.75
N LEU A 172 19.73 27.73 29.70
CA LEU A 172 19.17 28.08 28.39
C LEU A 172 17.97 27.20 28.10
N SER A 173 16.99 27.74 27.36
CA SER A 173 15.95 26.87 26.77
C SER A 173 16.61 25.90 25.78
N ASN A 174 16.01 24.69 25.63
CA ASN A 174 16.47 23.73 24.63
C ASN A 174 16.52 24.34 23.22
N HIS A 175 15.53 25.17 22.90
CA HIS A 175 15.51 25.91 21.63
C HIS A 175 16.77 26.78 21.44
N GLU A 176 17.15 27.55 22.45
CA GLU A 176 18.33 28.41 22.36
C GLU A 176 19.62 27.60 22.34
N PHE A 177 19.73 26.57 23.19
CA PHE A 177 20.88 25.69 23.23
C PHE A 177 21.14 25.03 21.87
N PHE A 178 20.13 24.36 21.32
CA PHE A 178 20.26 23.64 20.03
C PHE A 178 20.40 24.59 18.84
N THR A 179 19.81 25.79 18.89
CA THR A 179 20.04 26.82 17.87
C THR A 179 21.50 27.29 17.87
N ARG A 180 22.12 27.45 19.04
CA ARG A 180 23.57 27.80 19.15
C ARG A 180 24.43 26.65 18.63
N LEU A 181 24.10 25.41 19.02
CA LEU A 181 24.83 24.22 18.54
C LEU A 181 24.78 24.09 17.02
N ALA A 182 23.58 24.24 16.42
CA ALA A 182 23.39 24.18 14.98
C ALA A 182 24.19 25.27 14.23
N ARG A 183 24.20 26.50 14.76
CA ARG A 183 25.02 27.59 14.19
C ARG A 183 26.51 27.29 14.22
N ARG A 184 27.04 26.78 15.35
CA ARG A 184 28.46 26.41 15.45
C ARG A 184 28.79 25.24 14.53
N LEU A 185 27.90 24.26 14.41
CA LEU A 185 28.06 23.12 13.49
C LEU A 185 28.12 23.58 12.04
N ILE A 186 27.17 24.44 11.62
CA ILE A 186 27.19 25.04 10.28
C ILE A 186 28.53 25.76 10.05
N ALA A 187 28.97 26.60 10.96
CA ALA A 187 30.24 27.34 10.84
C ALA A 187 31.45 26.36 10.70
N ALA A 188 31.53 25.32 11.51
CA ALA A 188 32.61 24.33 11.45
C ALA A 188 32.73 23.66 10.08
N LEU A 189 31.55 23.40 9.41
CA LEU A 189 31.51 22.74 8.10
C LEU A 189 31.64 23.70 6.92
N HIS A 190 31.01 24.86 7.01
CA HIS A 190 30.79 25.78 5.88
C HIS A 190 31.86 26.86 5.71
N GLU A 191 32.38 27.42 6.82
CA GLU A 191 33.30 28.55 6.78
C GLU A 191 34.54 28.26 5.95
N ILE A 192 34.95 29.21 5.12
CA ILE A 192 36.16 29.12 4.29
C ILE A 192 37.35 29.66 5.09
N THR A 193 38.31 28.81 5.36
CA THR A 193 39.56 29.13 6.04
C THR A 193 40.76 29.04 5.08
N ALA A 194 41.99 29.27 5.59
CA ALA A 194 43.21 29.03 4.81
C ALA A 194 43.33 27.56 4.34
N ASP A 195 42.72 26.62 5.08
CA ASP A 195 42.69 25.18 4.78
C ASP A 195 41.45 24.77 3.90
N GLY A 196 40.66 25.73 3.42
CA GLY A 196 39.47 25.50 2.63
C GLY A 196 38.21 25.41 3.48
N TYR A 197 37.24 24.54 3.03
CA TYR A 197 35.96 24.25 3.71
C TYR A 197 35.76 22.76 3.78
N VAL A 198 34.76 22.30 4.58
CA VAL A 198 34.38 20.88 4.61
C VAL A 198 33.24 20.62 3.66
N PHE A 199 32.08 21.25 3.89
CA PHE A 199 30.91 21.23 3.02
C PHE A 199 30.20 22.58 3.09
N ARG A 200 29.64 23.05 1.98
CA ARG A 200 28.66 24.10 2.00
C ARG A 200 27.36 23.56 2.59
N VAL A 201 26.79 24.25 3.57
CA VAL A 201 25.56 23.82 4.26
C VAL A 201 24.39 24.67 3.79
N ASP A 202 23.30 24.01 3.38
CA ASP A 202 22.01 24.62 3.10
C ASP A 202 20.99 24.14 4.15
N ALA A 203 20.41 25.06 4.91
CA ALA A 203 19.39 24.77 5.91
C ALA A 203 18.00 25.32 5.54
N ARG A 204 17.74 25.63 4.25
CA ARG A 204 16.48 26.23 3.79
C ARG A 204 15.33 25.23 3.70
N LEU A 205 15.58 23.93 3.74
CA LEU A 205 14.52 22.88 3.75
C LEU A 205 13.89 22.65 5.13
N ARG A 206 14.27 23.48 6.14
CA ARG A 206 13.64 23.46 7.46
C ARG A 206 12.21 24.02 7.42
N PRO A 207 11.36 23.72 8.43
CA PRO A 207 10.02 24.31 8.56
C PRO A 207 10.06 25.84 8.41
N TRP A 208 9.12 26.39 7.63
CA TRP A 208 9.02 27.82 7.23
C TRP A 208 10.24 28.36 6.45
N GLY A 209 11.09 27.50 5.94
CA GLY A 209 12.23 27.89 5.10
C GLY A 209 13.22 28.85 5.79
N ALA A 210 13.66 29.88 5.09
CA ALA A 210 14.63 30.82 5.63
C ALA A 210 14.11 31.66 6.81
N GLU A 211 12.81 31.84 6.92
CA GLU A 211 12.15 32.65 7.96
C GLU A 211 11.90 31.85 9.25
N GLY A 212 11.91 30.51 9.17
CA GLY A 212 11.71 29.64 10.31
C GLY A 212 12.91 29.54 11.25
N PRO A 213 12.71 29.02 12.47
CA PRO A 213 13.79 28.78 13.43
C PRO A 213 14.80 27.79 12.85
N LEU A 214 16.07 27.95 13.20
CA LEU A 214 17.15 27.09 12.71
C LEU A 214 17.04 25.66 13.26
N ALA A 215 16.57 25.53 14.51
CA ALA A 215 16.26 24.27 15.17
C ALA A 215 14.87 24.33 15.81
N CYS A 216 14.12 23.25 15.78
CA CYS A 216 12.78 23.14 16.37
C CYS A 216 12.61 21.78 17.08
N SER A 217 11.60 21.68 17.96
CA SER A 217 11.25 20.40 18.59
C SER A 217 10.56 19.45 17.61
N LEU A 218 10.57 18.13 17.90
CA LEU A 218 9.83 17.13 17.11
C LEU A 218 8.32 17.45 17.09
N GLU A 219 7.75 17.92 18.19
CA GLU A 219 6.35 18.36 18.26
C GLU A 219 6.09 19.54 17.32
N THR A 220 6.98 20.54 17.28
CA THR A 220 6.85 21.66 16.35
C THR A 220 6.92 21.21 14.89
N LEU A 221 7.79 20.23 14.58
CA LEU A 221 7.90 19.64 13.25
C LEU A 221 6.60 18.90 12.86
N GLU A 222 6.02 18.13 13.77
CA GLU A 222 4.76 17.42 13.56
C GLU A 222 3.61 18.38 13.28
N ASN A 223 3.46 19.40 14.13
CA ASN A 223 2.45 20.45 13.96
C ASN A 223 2.62 21.18 12.62
N TYR A 224 3.86 21.44 12.22
CA TYR A 224 4.15 22.01 10.91
C TYR A 224 3.68 21.11 9.75
N PHE A 225 3.98 19.83 9.78
CA PHE A 225 3.54 18.90 8.73
C PHE A 225 2.02 18.81 8.61
N VAL A 226 1.31 18.87 9.74
CA VAL A 226 -0.15 18.78 9.77
C VAL A 226 -0.80 20.06 9.25
N ALA A 227 -0.29 21.24 9.65
CA ALA A 227 -0.94 22.51 9.38
C ALA A 227 -0.44 23.21 8.09
N HIS A 228 0.82 23.02 7.73
CA HIS A 228 1.51 23.82 6.69
C HIS A 228 2.22 22.99 5.62
N GLY A 229 2.43 21.69 5.87
CA GLY A 229 3.19 20.81 4.97
C GLY A 229 2.62 20.76 3.55
N SER A 230 3.42 21.17 2.57
CA SER A 230 3.07 21.25 1.15
C SER A 230 3.58 20.06 0.34
N GLU A 231 3.07 19.86 -0.88
CA GLU A 231 3.44 18.73 -1.74
C GLU A 231 4.92 18.78 -2.16
N TRP A 232 5.50 19.96 -2.38
CA TRP A 232 6.92 20.09 -2.72
C TRP A 232 7.82 19.74 -1.51
N GLU A 233 7.37 19.98 -0.29
CA GLU A 233 8.09 19.56 0.93
C GLU A 233 8.03 18.05 1.09
N ARG A 234 6.89 17.41 0.84
CA ARG A 234 6.81 15.93 0.81
C ARG A 234 7.84 15.33 -0.15
N TYR A 235 7.98 15.94 -1.33
CA TYR A 235 9.00 15.56 -2.30
C TYR A 235 10.43 15.71 -1.75
N ALA A 236 10.72 16.81 -1.04
CA ALA A 236 12.01 17.04 -0.42
C ALA A 236 12.29 16.06 0.74
N TRP A 237 11.29 15.85 1.61
CA TRP A 237 11.38 14.98 2.78
C TRP A 237 11.41 13.47 2.45
N LEU A 238 11.13 13.08 1.22
CA LEU A 238 11.26 11.68 0.76
C LEU A 238 12.67 11.12 1.00
N LYS A 239 13.70 11.93 0.83
CA LYS A 239 15.09 11.55 1.06
C LYS A 239 15.60 11.90 2.47
N ALA A 240 14.72 12.36 3.38
CA ALA A 240 15.13 12.70 4.73
C ALA A 240 15.64 11.50 5.51
N ARG A 241 16.80 11.67 6.17
CA ARG A 241 17.44 10.62 6.95
C ARG A 241 18.13 11.20 8.18
N LEU A 242 17.93 10.59 9.35
CA LEU A 242 18.64 10.96 10.56
C LEU A 242 20.11 10.57 10.43
N LEU A 243 21.00 11.56 10.59
CA LEU A 243 22.46 11.39 10.52
C LEU A 243 23.08 11.35 11.91
N HIS A 244 22.57 12.14 12.85
CA HIS A 244 23.02 12.25 14.23
C HIS A 244 21.79 12.38 15.14
N GLY A 245 21.83 11.77 16.33
CA GLY A 245 20.74 11.74 17.32
C GLY A 245 20.41 10.31 17.76
N ASP A 246 19.53 10.17 18.73
CA ASP A 246 19.25 8.89 19.41
C ASP A 246 17.78 8.39 19.24
N ARG A 247 16.87 9.21 18.71
CA ARG A 247 15.44 8.86 18.54
C ARG A 247 15.05 8.58 17.07
N GLY A 248 15.81 7.73 16.40
CA GLY A 248 15.57 7.37 15.01
C GLY A 248 14.19 6.77 14.71
N PRO A 249 13.66 5.84 15.52
CA PRO A 249 12.32 5.28 15.33
C PRO A 249 11.21 6.33 15.44
N GLU A 250 11.29 7.24 16.42
CA GLU A 250 10.31 8.33 16.62
C GLU A 250 10.32 9.30 15.43
N PHE A 251 11.49 9.70 14.97
CA PHE A 251 11.66 10.51 13.78
C PHE A 251 11.04 9.85 12.55
N THR A 252 11.29 8.55 12.37
CA THR A 252 10.75 7.79 11.24
C THR A 252 9.22 7.71 11.30
N ALA A 253 8.65 7.46 12.49
CA ALA A 253 7.21 7.40 12.71
C ALA A 253 6.52 8.74 12.41
N LEU A 254 7.21 9.87 12.65
CA LEU A 254 6.70 11.20 12.36
C LEU A 254 6.76 11.53 10.85
N VAL A 255 7.88 11.25 10.19
CA VAL A 255 8.11 11.66 8.79
C VAL A 255 7.37 10.76 7.78
N GLN A 256 7.33 9.45 8.02
CA GLN A 256 6.74 8.52 7.05
C GLN A 256 5.27 8.79 6.71
N PRO A 257 4.35 9.08 7.66
CA PRO A 257 2.96 9.42 7.34
C PRO A 257 2.80 10.71 6.53
N PHE A 258 3.67 11.68 6.77
CA PHE A 258 3.70 12.92 6.00
C PHE A 258 4.11 12.68 4.56
N VAL A 259 5.20 11.94 4.34
CA VAL A 259 5.75 11.69 3.00
C VAL A 259 4.92 10.67 2.23
N PHE A 260 4.62 9.53 2.84
CA PHE A 260 3.98 8.38 2.18
C PHE A 260 2.54 8.21 2.64
N ARG A 261 1.61 8.86 1.96
CA ARG A 261 0.18 8.68 2.22
C ARG A 261 -0.24 7.24 1.92
N ARG A 262 -1.06 6.66 2.80
CA ARG A 262 -1.52 5.27 2.72
C ARG A 262 -2.32 4.98 1.44
N HIS A 263 -3.06 5.95 0.96
CA HIS A 263 -3.82 5.88 -0.27
C HIS A 263 -3.05 6.54 -1.40
N LEU A 264 -3.20 5.99 -2.61
CA LEU A 264 -2.53 6.51 -3.79
C LEU A 264 -2.88 7.99 -3.96
N ASP A 265 -1.87 8.83 -3.92
CA ASP A 265 -2.02 10.28 -3.93
C ASP A 265 -1.79 10.84 -5.33
N TYR A 266 -2.83 10.81 -6.12
CA TYR A 266 -2.78 11.32 -7.50
C TYR A 266 -2.79 12.85 -7.58
N SER A 267 -3.21 13.56 -6.51
CA SER A 267 -3.10 15.01 -6.46
C SER A 267 -1.64 15.45 -6.41
N ALA A 268 -0.78 14.68 -5.72
CA ALA A 268 0.67 14.90 -5.73
C ALA A 268 1.24 14.80 -7.15
N PHE A 269 0.73 13.90 -7.98
CA PHE A 269 1.18 13.75 -9.37
C PHE A 269 0.94 15.03 -10.19
N GLU A 270 -0.25 15.62 -10.11
CA GLU A 270 -0.55 16.85 -10.82
C GLU A 270 0.19 18.07 -10.27
N SER A 271 0.28 18.19 -8.95
CA SER A 271 1.04 19.27 -8.30
C SER A 271 2.52 19.21 -8.69
N LEU A 272 3.08 18.03 -8.75
CA LEU A 272 4.46 17.82 -9.18
C LEU A 272 4.63 18.07 -10.68
N ARG A 273 3.67 17.73 -11.53
CA ARG A 273 3.65 18.13 -12.95
C ARG A 273 3.66 19.64 -13.12
N ALA A 274 2.82 20.34 -12.38
CA ALA A 274 2.76 21.81 -12.41
C ALA A 274 4.10 22.41 -11.99
N LEU A 275 4.68 21.94 -10.89
CA LEU A 275 6.01 22.35 -10.43
C LEU A 275 7.09 22.12 -11.49
N HIS A 276 7.06 20.96 -12.16
CA HIS A 276 8.05 20.65 -13.20
C HIS A 276 7.87 21.55 -14.44
N ARG A 277 6.63 21.84 -14.85
CA ARG A 277 6.37 22.80 -15.95
C ARG A 277 6.91 24.19 -15.64
N GLU A 278 6.72 24.69 -14.43
CA GLU A 278 7.29 25.95 -13.96
C GLU A 278 8.81 25.94 -14.02
N VAL A 279 9.43 24.86 -13.57
CA VAL A 279 10.89 24.66 -13.62
C VAL A 279 11.40 24.60 -15.05
N ARG A 280 10.74 23.84 -15.96
CA ARG A 280 11.11 23.83 -17.40
C ARG A 280 10.98 25.21 -18.05
N ALA A 281 9.90 25.90 -17.82
CA ALA A 281 9.71 27.24 -18.33
C ALA A 281 10.78 28.23 -17.82
N GLU A 282 11.24 28.07 -16.59
CA GLU A 282 12.32 28.87 -16.02
C GLU A 282 13.69 28.49 -16.61
N VAL A 283 13.94 27.19 -16.86
CA VAL A 283 15.16 26.70 -17.56
C VAL A 283 15.24 27.24 -18.97
N GLU A 284 14.12 27.22 -19.71
CA GLU A 284 14.04 27.78 -21.08
C GLU A 284 14.28 29.29 -21.08
N ARG A 285 13.68 30.03 -20.12
CA ARG A 285 13.87 31.49 -19.98
C ARG A 285 15.33 31.87 -19.68
N ARG A 286 16.06 31.03 -18.94
CA ARG A 286 17.46 31.31 -18.54
C ARG A 286 18.50 30.76 -19.51
N ASP A 287 18.11 30.15 -20.61
CA ASP A 287 19.01 29.48 -21.59
C ASP A 287 20.06 28.56 -20.92
N ILE A 288 19.57 27.61 -20.09
CA ILE A 288 20.42 26.72 -19.33
C ILE A 288 20.55 25.34 -20.04
N ALA A 289 20.54 25.31 -21.36
CA ALA A 289 20.65 24.05 -22.14
C ALA A 289 21.95 23.29 -21.83
N ASP A 290 23.04 24.00 -21.50
CA ASP A 290 24.34 23.40 -21.14
C ASP A 290 24.41 22.82 -19.72
N ASN A 291 23.37 22.95 -18.92
CA ASN A 291 23.33 22.38 -17.56
C ASN A 291 22.90 20.91 -17.61
N ILE A 292 23.77 20.01 -17.17
CA ILE A 292 23.53 18.56 -17.19
C ILE A 292 22.56 18.07 -16.11
N LYS A 293 22.27 18.91 -15.12
CA LYS A 293 21.31 18.58 -14.05
C LYS A 293 19.92 19.12 -14.35
N LEU A 294 19.82 20.40 -14.73
CA LEU A 294 18.57 21.12 -14.90
C LEU A 294 18.07 21.15 -16.34
N GLY A 295 18.97 21.01 -17.34
CA GLY A 295 18.61 21.01 -18.75
C GLY A 295 17.73 19.79 -19.11
N PRO A 296 17.08 19.83 -20.31
CA PRO A 296 16.25 18.72 -20.79
C PRO A 296 17.02 17.42 -20.82
N GLY A 297 16.41 16.32 -20.38
CA GLY A 297 17.07 15.01 -20.28
C GLY A 297 18.15 14.94 -19.19
N GLY A 298 18.16 15.87 -18.23
CA GLY A 298 19.14 15.96 -17.16
C GLY A 298 18.85 15.05 -15.96
N ILE A 299 19.76 15.09 -14.98
CA ILE A 299 19.70 14.28 -13.75
C ILE A 299 18.37 14.49 -13.03
N ARG A 300 17.88 15.73 -12.96
CA ARG A 300 16.66 16.08 -12.23
C ARG A 300 15.41 15.39 -12.78
N GLU A 301 15.32 15.19 -14.09
CA GLU A 301 14.17 14.49 -14.69
C GLU A 301 14.17 13.00 -14.29
N ILE A 302 15.33 12.35 -14.19
CA ILE A 302 15.44 10.96 -13.74
C ILE A 302 15.05 10.83 -12.27
N GLU A 303 15.59 11.71 -11.41
CA GLU A 303 15.24 11.75 -9.98
C GLU A 303 13.76 12.01 -9.80
N PHE A 304 13.17 12.88 -10.62
CA PHE A 304 11.77 13.23 -10.55
C PHE A 304 10.86 12.04 -10.90
N ILE A 305 11.18 11.29 -11.96
CA ILE A 305 10.44 10.06 -12.32
C ILE A 305 10.46 9.07 -11.14
N ALA A 306 11.63 8.81 -10.56
CA ALA A 306 11.77 7.87 -9.46
C ALA A 306 10.96 8.31 -8.23
N GLN A 307 11.15 9.55 -7.79
CA GLN A 307 10.52 10.10 -6.59
C GLN A 307 9.00 10.27 -6.72
N LEU A 308 8.50 10.58 -7.91
CA LEU A 308 7.08 10.64 -8.18
C LEU A 308 6.41 9.29 -7.87
N PHE A 309 6.94 8.19 -8.40
CA PHE A 309 6.38 6.87 -8.15
C PHE A 309 6.56 6.42 -6.69
N GLN A 310 7.62 6.86 -6.04
CA GLN A 310 7.82 6.64 -4.61
C GLN A 310 6.73 7.33 -3.77
N LEU A 311 6.41 8.60 -4.04
CA LEU A 311 5.34 9.33 -3.35
C LEU A 311 3.98 8.71 -3.59
N VAL A 312 3.68 8.31 -4.82
CA VAL A 312 2.38 7.74 -5.18
C VAL A 312 2.17 6.35 -4.58
N ARG A 313 3.21 5.49 -4.51
CA ARG A 313 3.06 4.07 -4.15
C ARG A 313 3.76 3.66 -2.86
N GLY A 314 4.71 4.44 -2.36
CA GLY A 314 5.48 4.11 -1.15
C GLY A 314 4.65 3.98 0.13
N GLY A 315 3.44 4.54 0.16
CA GLY A 315 2.50 4.33 1.24
C GLY A 315 1.99 2.90 1.35
N ARG A 316 1.87 2.19 0.21
CA ARG A 316 1.41 0.79 0.13
C ARG A 316 2.56 -0.21 0.01
N ASP A 317 3.64 0.16 -0.66
CA ASP A 317 4.81 -0.71 -0.86
C ASP A 317 6.04 -0.10 -0.18
N ALA A 318 6.36 -0.60 1.01
CA ALA A 318 7.49 -0.14 1.80
C ALA A 318 8.84 -0.30 1.08
N ALA A 319 8.98 -1.24 0.15
CA ALA A 319 10.20 -1.41 -0.64
C ALA A 319 10.49 -0.21 -1.55
N LEU A 320 9.47 0.55 -1.95
CA LEU A 320 9.62 1.77 -2.75
C LEU A 320 10.05 3.00 -1.92
N ARG A 321 10.18 2.89 -0.60
CA ARG A 321 10.72 3.94 0.27
C ARG A 321 12.26 4.01 0.27
N GLU A 322 12.91 3.20 -0.54
CA GLU A 322 14.37 3.23 -0.75
C GLU A 322 14.79 4.61 -1.32
N PRO A 323 15.61 5.40 -0.61
CA PRO A 323 15.89 6.79 -1.01
C PRO A 323 16.87 6.91 -2.18
N ALA A 324 17.65 5.87 -2.49
CA ALA A 324 18.65 5.90 -3.54
C ALA A 324 18.03 5.65 -4.94
N THR A 325 18.21 6.59 -5.87
CA THR A 325 17.62 6.58 -7.21
C THR A 325 17.99 5.30 -7.99
N LEU A 326 19.26 4.88 -7.98
CA LEU A 326 19.71 3.66 -8.68
C LEU A 326 19.13 2.38 -8.09
N LYS A 327 18.77 2.36 -6.82
CA LYS A 327 18.14 1.19 -6.19
C LYS A 327 16.64 1.14 -6.44
N VAL A 328 15.98 2.29 -6.50
CA VAL A 328 14.52 2.33 -6.69
C VAL A 328 14.09 2.07 -8.13
N LEU A 329 14.86 2.46 -9.14
CA LEU A 329 14.51 2.23 -10.55
C LEU A 329 14.27 0.74 -10.89
N PRO A 330 15.14 -0.21 -10.49
CA PRO A 330 14.87 -1.64 -10.67
C PRO A 330 13.63 -2.14 -9.90
N LEU A 331 13.38 -1.60 -8.70
CA LEU A 331 12.20 -1.95 -7.90
C LEU A 331 10.90 -1.51 -8.61
N LEU A 332 10.89 -0.33 -9.22
CA LEU A 332 9.76 0.14 -10.02
C LEU A 332 9.48 -0.77 -11.23
N ALA A 333 10.55 -1.27 -11.88
CA ALA A 333 10.41 -2.23 -12.97
C ALA A 333 9.87 -3.58 -12.48
N ALA A 334 10.41 -4.11 -11.37
CA ALA A 334 9.96 -5.37 -10.79
C ALA A 334 8.49 -5.33 -10.34
N ARG A 335 7.94 -4.15 -10.03
CA ARG A 335 6.54 -3.92 -9.67
C ARG A 335 5.64 -3.61 -10.88
N GLY A 336 6.17 -3.64 -12.09
CA GLY A 336 5.42 -3.29 -13.30
C GLY A 336 4.98 -1.82 -13.39
N VAL A 337 5.56 -0.95 -12.56
CA VAL A 337 5.28 0.49 -12.53
C VAL A 337 5.96 1.21 -13.67
N LEU A 338 7.17 0.75 -14.00
CA LEU A 338 7.98 1.27 -15.09
C LEU A 338 8.37 0.11 -16.00
N PRO A 339 8.33 0.25 -17.34
CA PRO A 339 8.84 -0.77 -18.24
C PRO A 339 10.31 -1.07 -17.95
N SER A 340 10.71 -2.35 -17.96
CA SER A 340 12.08 -2.77 -17.64
C SER A 340 13.15 -2.13 -18.52
N GLU A 341 12.83 -1.86 -19.77
CA GLU A 341 13.70 -1.14 -20.70
C GLU A 341 13.88 0.32 -20.27
N ALA A 342 12.78 1.00 -19.89
CA ALA A 342 12.83 2.37 -19.44
C ALA A 342 13.66 2.51 -18.15
N ALA A 343 13.52 1.59 -17.20
CA ALA A 343 14.32 1.58 -15.99
C ALA A 343 15.83 1.42 -16.27
N ARG A 344 16.19 0.55 -17.22
CA ARG A 344 17.59 0.38 -17.65
C ARG A 344 18.14 1.62 -18.33
N ASP A 345 17.38 2.23 -19.26
CA ASP A 345 17.78 3.46 -19.94
C ASP A 345 18.03 4.60 -18.97
N LEU A 346 17.10 4.80 -18.01
CA LEU A 346 17.19 5.84 -16.98
C LEU A 346 18.37 5.59 -16.03
N ALA A 347 18.61 4.34 -15.61
CA ALA A 347 19.75 4.01 -14.75
C ALA A 347 21.09 4.23 -15.49
N ALA A 348 21.21 3.84 -16.75
CA ALA A 348 22.40 4.07 -17.56
C ALA A 348 22.67 5.58 -17.77
N ALA A 349 21.61 6.34 -18.07
CA ALA A 349 21.70 7.79 -18.20
C ALA A 349 22.09 8.47 -16.87
N TYR A 350 21.52 8.01 -15.75
CA TYR A 350 21.84 8.52 -14.43
C TYR A 350 23.32 8.31 -14.09
N VAL A 351 23.85 7.10 -14.30
CA VAL A 351 25.27 6.80 -14.06
C VAL A 351 26.17 7.67 -14.94
N PHE A 352 25.84 7.81 -16.24
CA PHE A 352 26.63 8.63 -17.15
C PHE A 352 26.62 10.12 -16.74
N LEU A 353 25.45 10.69 -16.49
CA LEU A 353 25.29 12.10 -16.12
C LEU A 353 25.95 12.41 -14.77
N ARG A 354 25.84 11.51 -13.78
CA ARG A 354 26.48 11.67 -12.47
C ARG A 354 28.00 11.59 -12.57
N ASN A 355 28.54 10.66 -13.37
CA ASN A 355 29.96 10.61 -13.64
C ASN A 355 30.43 11.92 -14.30
N LEU A 356 29.71 12.42 -15.29
CA LEU A 356 30.02 13.69 -15.93
C LEU A 356 29.97 14.86 -14.91
N GLU A 357 28.96 14.91 -14.03
CA GLU A 357 28.88 15.88 -12.95
C GLU A 357 30.12 15.85 -12.05
N HIS A 358 30.59 14.67 -11.65
CA HIS A 358 31.83 14.52 -10.86
C HIS A 358 33.05 15.03 -11.63
N ARG A 359 33.19 14.71 -12.93
CA ARG A 359 34.33 15.19 -13.72
C ARG A 359 34.37 16.70 -13.83
N LEU A 360 33.22 17.36 -14.00
CA LEU A 360 33.11 18.82 -13.97
C LEU A 360 33.56 19.40 -12.61
N GLN A 361 33.14 18.77 -11.51
CA GLN A 361 33.48 19.20 -10.15
C GLN A 361 34.97 18.97 -9.80
N TYR A 362 35.56 17.89 -10.32
CA TYR A 362 36.99 17.57 -10.08
C TYR A 362 37.96 18.59 -10.66
N LEU A 363 37.60 19.35 -11.68
CA LEU A 363 38.50 20.29 -12.32
C LEU A 363 39.13 21.23 -11.28
N ASP A 364 38.29 21.89 -10.45
CA ASP A 364 38.74 22.90 -9.49
C ASP A 364 38.09 22.80 -8.09
N ASP A 365 37.45 21.64 -7.77
CA ASP A 365 36.65 21.47 -6.56
C ASP A 365 35.50 22.53 -6.46
N GLN A 366 34.77 22.72 -7.55
CA GLN A 366 33.70 23.69 -7.61
C GLN A 366 32.35 23.00 -7.85
N GLN A 367 31.29 23.54 -7.26
CA GLN A 367 29.92 23.12 -7.52
C GLN A 367 29.47 23.66 -8.88
N THR A 368 29.71 22.86 -9.92
CA THR A 368 29.26 23.20 -11.27
C THR A 368 28.58 22.00 -11.93
N GLN A 369 27.54 22.29 -12.72
CA GLN A 369 26.82 21.33 -13.56
C GLN A 369 26.76 21.84 -15.01
N LYS A 370 27.46 22.96 -15.31
CA LYS A 370 27.50 23.54 -16.64
C LYS A 370 28.68 23.00 -17.41
N LEU A 371 28.45 22.66 -18.67
CA LEU A 371 29.51 22.23 -19.58
C LEU A 371 30.48 23.38 -19.81
N PRO A 372 31.80 23.13 -19.88
CA PRO A 372 32.79 24.17 -20.06
C PRO A 372 32.74 24.78 -21.44
N ALA A 373 33.00 26.08 -21.50
CA ALA A 373 33.17 26.81 -22.77
C ALA A 373 34.58 26.69 -23.35
N SER A 374 35.60 26.58 -22.49
CA SER A 374 36.99 26.48 -22.87
C SER A 374 37.34 25.17 -23.58
N THR A 375 38.10 25.27 -24.68
CA THR A 375 38.57 24.07 -25.43
C THR A 375 39.45 23.15 -24.58
N ASP A 376 40.28 23.74 -23.73
CA ASP A 376 41.19 22.98 -22.84
C ASP A 376 40.39 22.20 -21.79
N ASP A 377 39.37 22.83 -21.17
CA ASP A 377 38.51 22.15 -20.20
C ASP A 377 37.66 21.07 -20.87
N ARG A 378 37.18 21.31 -22.09
CA ARG A 378 36.45 20.30 -22.88
C ARG A 378 37.33 19.07 -23.15
N ALA A 379 38.60 19.27 -23.49
CA ALA A 379 39.55 18.17 -23.68
C ALA A 379 39.83 17.40 -22.39
N LEU A 380 39.95 18.11 -21.27
CA LEU A 380 40.14 17.47 -19.95
C LEU A 380 38.94 16.61 -19.55
N ILE A 381 37.70 17.12 -19.75
CA ILE A 381 36.49 16.40 -19.43
C ILE A 381 36.29 15.21 -20.33
N ALA A 382 36.50 15.34 -21.64
CA ALA A 382 36.45 14.21 -22.58
C ALA A 382 37.42 13.09 -22.18
N GLY A 383 38.67 13.46 -21.86
CA GLY A 383 39.67 12.51 -21.36
C GLY A 383 39.28 11.89 -20.02
N ALA A 384 38.63 12.64 -19.14
CA ALA A 384 38.14 12.13 -17.84
C ALA A 384 36.94 11.18 -18.00
N MET A 385 36.16 11.33 -19.06
CA MET A 385 35.06 10.44 -19.41
C MET A 385 35.47 9.26 -20.29
N ASN A 386 36.80 9.11 -20.55
CA ASN A 386 37.36 8.10 -21.46
C ASN A 386 36.88 8.21 -22.92
N CYS A 387 36.52 9.40 -23.37
CA CYS A 387 36.19 9.69 -24.76
C CYS A 387 37.44 10.16 -25.50
N ALA A 388 37.50 9.86 -26.81
CA ALA A 388 38.61 10.25 -27.68
C ALA A 388 38.70 11.79 -27.80
N ASP A 389 37.54 12.44 -27.92
CA ASP A 389 37.42 13.87 -28.00
C ASP A 389 36.08 14.38 -27.43
N TYR A 390 35.87 15.70 -27.45
CA TYR A 390 34.65 16.32 -26.93
C TYR A 390 33.42 16.06 -27.83
N GLY A 391 33.62 15.78 -29.12
CA GLY A 391 32.54 15.40 -30.04
C GLY A 391 31.94 14.05 -29.70
N GLU A 392 32.78 13.06 -29.38
CA GLU A 392 32.31 11.76 -28.90
C GLU A 392 31.55 11.90 -27.55
N LEU A 393 32.07 12.68 -26.62
CA LEU A 393 31.40 12.94 -25.35
C LEU A 393 30.04 13.61 -25.56
N SER A 394 29.95 14.63 -26.43
CA SER A 394 28.70 15.31 -26.76
C SER A 394 27.67 14.34 -27.36
N ALA A 395 28.10 13.50 -28.31
CA ALA A 395 27.21 12.50 -28.93
C ALA A 395 26.69 11.46 -27.91
N GLN A 396 27.50 11.07 -26.92
CA GLN A 396 27.06 10.20 -25.82
C GLN A 396 26.07 10.92 -24.92
N LEU A 397 26.34 12.17 -24.53
CA LEU A 397 25.45 13.00 -23.70
C LEU A 397 24.09 13.20 -24.37
N ASP A 398 24.09 13.56 -25.67
CA ASP A 398 22.84 13.78 -26.41
C ASP A 398 21.97 12.53 -26.51
N ARG A 399 22.58 11.34 -26.68
CA ARG A 399 21.86 10.07 -26.63
C ARG A 399 21.19 9.82 -25.28
N HIS A 400 21.93 10.02 -24.18
CA HIS A 400 21.38 9.83 -22.84
C HIS A 400 20.27 10.84 -22.55
N ARG A 401 20.47 12.11 -22.87
CA ARG A 401 19.45 13.15 -22.74
C ARG A 401 18.20 12.85 -23.54
N ALA A 402 18.34 12.45 -24.80
CA ALA A 402 17.20 12.09 -25.66
C ALA A 402 16.42 10.88 -25.11
N ASN A 403 17.10 9.90 -24.54
CA ASN A 403 16.45 8.76 -23.89
C ASN A 403 15.65 9.22 -22.65
N VAL A 404 16.25 10.03 -21.80
CA VAL A 404 15.57 10.54 -20.59
C VAL A 404 14.36 11.40 -20.97
N SER A 405 14.52 12.40 -21.85
CA SER A 405 13.42 13.27 -22.30
C SER A 405 12.28 12.47 -22.91
N ARG A 406 12.56 11.49 -23.77
CA ARG A 406 11.54 10.62 -24.37
C ARG A 406 10.75 9.86 -23.31
N ARG A 407 11.44 9.26 -22.33
CA ARG A 407 10.77 8.55 -21.22
C ARG A 407 10.00 9.51 -20.32
N PHE A 408 10.55 10.65 -20.04
CA PHE A 408 9.91 11.71 -19.26
C PHE A 408 8.65 12.22 -19.97
N ASP A 409 8.77 12.63 -21.24
CA ASP A 409 7.65 13.15 -22.03
C ASP A 409 6.55 12.09 -22.19
N HIS A 410 6.91 10.82 -22.34
CA HIS A 410 5.92 9.73 -22.39
C HIS A 410 5.12 9.57 -21.09
N LEU A 411 5.77 9.75 -19.92
CA LEU A 411 5.12 9.68 -18.61
C LEU A 411 4.31 10.95 -18.28
N PHE A 412 4.77 12.08 -18.80
CA PHE A 412 4.20 13.41 -18.49
C PHE A 412 3.49 14.05 -19.70
N ALA A 413 3.51 13.42 -20.89
CA ALA A 413 2.70 13.88 -22.00
C ALA A 413 1.25 14.04 -21.54
N ASP A 414 0.75 15.23 -21.67
CA ASP A 414 -0.63 15.52 -21.37
C ASP A 414 -1.51 14.63 -22.24
N ALA A 415 -2.28 13.76 -21.60
CA ALA A 415 -3.45 13.16 -22.25
C ALA A 415 -4.44 14.27 -22.75
N ILE A 416 -4.13 15.51 -22.43
CA ILE A 416 -4.92 16.74 -22.58
C ILE A 416 -4.81 17.33 -23.99
N GLU A 417 -3.72 17.10 -24.74
CA GLU A 417 -3.55 17.80 -26.05
C GLU A 417 -4.34 17.17 -27.19
N ARG A 418 -4.90 15.95 -27.03
CA ARG A 418 -5.79 15.38 -28.05
C ARG A 418 -7.21 15.41 -27.54
N ARG A 419 -7.97 16.45 -27.97
CA ARG A 419 -9.44 16.47 -27.75
C ARG A 419 -10.01 15.09 -28.16
N HIS A 420 -10.64 14.42 -27.19
CA HIS A 420 -11.21 13.09 -27.45
C HIS A 420 -12.25 13.17 -28.59
N PRO A 421 -12.32 12.22 -29.54
CA PRO A 421 -13.24 12.26 -30.68
C PRO A 421 -14.72 12.44 -30.29
N LEU A 422 -15.11 12.01 -29.09
CA LEU A 422 -16.44 12.11 -28.54
C LEU A 422 -16.66 13.36 -27.65
N ALA A 423 -15.73 14.29 -27.60
CA ALA A 423 -15.82 15.48 -26.72
C ALA A 423 -17.06 16.36 -27.05
N ASP A 424 -17.49 16.39 -28.31
CA ASP A 424 -18.66 17.13 -28.72
C ASP A 424 -19.97 16.56 -28.17
N LEU A 425 -20.03 15.25 -27.89
CA LEU A 425 -21.19 14.61 -27.26
C LEU A 425 -21.42 15.09 -25.82
N TRP A 426 -20.35 15.42 -25.09
CA TRP A 426 -20.45 15.97 -23.74
C TRP A 426 -21.11 17.36 -23.72
N LEU A 427 -20.91 18.15 -24.77
CA LEU A 427 -21.47 19.50 -24.90
C LEU A 427 -22.82 19.55 -25.62
N ALA A 428 -23.22 18.44 -26.25
CA ALA A 428 -24.44 18.37 -27.04
C ALA A 428 -25.69 18.66 -26.22
N ALA A 429 -26.73 19.18 -26.89
CA ALA A 429 -28.07 19.32 -26.33
C ALA A 429 -28.77 17.93 -26.22
N ALA A 430 -29.72 17.82 -25.30
CA ALA A 430 -30.41 16.56 -25.06
C ALA A 430 -31.21 16.05 -26.28
N ASP A 431 -31.60 16.96 -27.17
CA ASP A 431 -32.40 16.72 -28.38
C ASP A 431 -31.58 16.80 -29.68
N ASP A 432 -30.23 16.87 -29.60
CA ASP A 432 -29.36 16.97 -30.76
C ASP A 432 -29.43 15.72 -31.65
N PRO A 433 -29.90 15.83 -32.90
CA PRO A 433 -30.05 14.67 -33.78
C PRO A 433 -28.72 14.09 -34.24
N GLN A 434 -27.66 14.91 -34.36
CA GLN A 434 -26.35 14.47 -34.83
C GLN A 434 -25.59 13.75 -33.71
N ALA A 435 -25.68 14.24 -32.48
CA ALA A 435 -25.16 13.55 -31.30
C ALA A 435 -25.85 12.19 -31.09
N ALA A 436 -27.19 12.14 -31.29
CA ALA A 436 -27.94 10.89 -31.21
C ALA A 436 -27.53 9.90 -32.33
N ALA A 437 -27.26 10.37 -33.56
CA ALA A 437 -26.76 9.53 -34.64
C ALA A 437 -25.36 8.97 -34.32
N THR A 438 -24.47 9.76 -33.76
CA THR A 438 -23.12 9.34 -33.34
C THR A 438 -23.21 8.25 -32.28
N LEU A 439 -24.05 8.44 -31.25
CA LEU A 439 -24.26 7.43 -30.20
C LEU A 439 -24.82 6.12 -30.75
N ARG A 440 -25.76 6.16 -31.71
CA ARG A 440 -26.23 4.94 -32.39
C ARG A 440 -25.09 4.22 -33.12
N GLY A 441 -24.22 4.98 -33.79
CA GLY A 441 -23.03 4.43 -34.47
C GLY A 441 -22.06 3.74 -33.51
N LEU A 442 -22.04 4.13 -32.23
CA LEU A 442 -21.24 3.51 -31.17
C LEU A 442 -21.92 2.27 -30.55
N GLY A 443 -23.18 2.00 -30.83
CA GLY A 443 -23.92 0.85 -30.33
C GLY A 443 -24.97 1.16 -29.24
N TYR A 444 -25.18 2.45 -28.90
CA TYR A 444 -26.25 2.85 -27.98
C TYR A 444 -27.65 2.71 -28.64
N ARG A 445 -28.56 2.01 -27.99
CA ARG A 445 -29.93 1.78 -28.50
C ARG A 445 -30.88 2.92 -28.18
N GLU A 446 -30.69 3.57 -27.04
CA GLU A 446 -31.47 4.68 -26.51
C GLU A 446 -30.64 5.97 -26.35
N PRO A 447 -30.13 6.58 -27.46
CA PRO A 447 -29.21 7.70 -27.41
C PRO A 447 -29.78 8.95 -26.70
N GLN A 448 -31.11 9.18 -26.80
CA GLN A 448 -31.76 10.31 -26.12
C GLN A 448 -31.68 10.19 -24.60
N ARG A 449 -31.78 8.98 -24.06
CA ARG A 449 -31.59 8.69 -22.63
C ARG A 449 -30.19 9.05 -22.17
N VAL A 450 -29.16 8.73 -22.95
CA VAL A 450 -27.77 9.07 -22.68
C VAL A 450 -27.55 10.58 -22.68
N LEU A 451 -28.03 11.28 -23.73
CA LEU A 451 -27.92 12.74 -23.83
C LEU A 451 -28.65 13.48 -22.71
N GLN A 452 -29.85 12.99 -22.36
CA GLN A 452 -30.62 13.55 -21.25
C GLN A 452 -29.88 13.35 -19.91
N ARG A 453 -29.24 12.20 -19.67
CA ARG A 453 -28.48 11.95 -18.46
C ARG A 453 -27.25 12.85 -18.37
N ILE A 454 -26.56 13.11 -19.49
CA ILE A 454 -25.47 14.09 -19.59
C ILE A 454 -25.96 15.49 -19.23
N ALA A 455 -27.09 15.91 -19.82
CA ALA A 455 -27.67 17.24 -19.58
C ALA A 455 -28.05 17.42 -18.08
N VAL A 456 -28.63 16.39 -17.46
CA VAL A 456 -28.99 16.40 -16.03
C VAL A 456 -27.71 16.57 -15.16
N LEU A 457 -26.63 15.86 -15.45
CA LEU A 457 -25.38 15.98 -14.72
C LEU A 457 -24.81 17.40 -14.83
N ARG A 458 -24.75 17.96 -16.05
CA ARG A 458 -24.24 19.33 -16.29
C ARG A 458 -25.13 20.41 -15.64
N ALA A 459 -26.45 20.17 -15.56
CA ALA A 459 -27.38 21.08 -14.91
C ALA A 459 -27.37 20.98 -13.39
N SER A 460 -26.79 19.92 -12.82
CA SER A 460 -26.80 19.65 -11.38
C SER A 460 -26.08 20.75 -10.59
N GLN A 461 -26.59 21.03 -9.38
CA GLN A 461 -25.98 22.00 -8.47
C GLN A 461 -24.54 21.57 -8.08
N ARG A 462 -24.31 20.27 -7.96
CA ARG A 462 -23.00 19.72 -7.65
C ARG A 462 -21.97 20.08 -8.71
N PHE A 463 -22.28 19.89 -9.99
CA PHE A 463 -21.38 20.22 -11.10
C PHE A 463 -21.13 21.72 -11.18
N LYS A 464 -22.18 22.56 -11.03
CA LYS A 464 -22.06 24.02 -11.08
C LYS A 464 -21.22 24.61 -9.95
N GLN A 465 -21.25 24.00 -8.78
CA GLN A 465 -20.49 24.43 -7.59
C GLN A 465 -19.05 23.88 -7.52
N MET A 466 -18.65 23.02 -8.48
CA MET A 466 -17.28 22.54 -8.54
C MET A 466 -16.29 23.65 -8.90
N PRO A 467 -15.06 23.60 -8.37
CA PRO A 467 -13.96 24.41 -8.88
C PRO A 467 -13.73 24.19 -10.37
N ASP A 468 -13.23 25.19 -11.07
CA ASP A 468 -12.97 25.14 -12.53
C ASP A 468 -12.10 23.94 -12.92
N ALA A 469 -11.05 23.65 -12.16
CA ALA A 469 -10.18 22.50 -12.37
C ALA A 469 -10.94 21.16 -12.31
N GLY A 470 -11.87 21.01 -11.36
CA GLY A 470 -12.70 19.82 -11.23
C GLY A 470 -13.67 19.65 -12.42
N ARG A 471 -14.30 20.75 -12.88
CA ARG A 471 -15.16 20.75 -14.05
C ARG A 471 -14.40 20.35 -15.32
N GLN A 472 -13.23 20.95 -15.56
CA GLN A 472 -12.38 20.63 -16.70
C GLN A 472 -11.97 19.14 -16.72
N ARG A 473 -11.71 18.52 -15.54
CA ARG A 473 -11.42 17.08 -15.45
C ARG A 473 -12.62 16.25 -15.84
N ILE A 474 -13.83 16.60 -15.38
CA ILE A 474 -15.05 15.89 -15.75
C ILE A 474 -15.31 16.00 -17.26
N ASP A 475 -15.11 17.17 -17.85
CA ASP A 475 -15.19 17.41 -19.30
C ASP A 475 -14.27 16.46 -20.09
N GLN A 476 -13.11 16.10 -19.52
CA GLN A 476 -12.15 15.18 -20.13
C GLN A 476 -12.44 13.71 -19.85
N ILE A 477 -13.09 13.37 -18.72
CA ILE A 477 -13.36 11.99 -18.31
C ILE A 477 -14.59 11.43 -19.00
N VAL A 478 -15.66 12.24 -19.20
CA VAL A 478 -16.93 11.74 -19.72
C VAL A 478 -16.82 11.18 -21.14
N PRO A 479 -16.09 11.78 -22.10
CA PRO A 479 -15.94 11.20 -23.43
C PRO A 479 -15.28 9.80 -23.45
N PRO A 480 -14.18 9.54 -22.73
CA PRO A 480 -13.64 8.18 -22.54
C PRO A 480 -14.62 7.21 -21.87
N LEU A 481 -15.44 7.66 -20.89
CA LEU A 481 -16.44 6.82 -20.26
C LEU A 481 -17.53 6.39 -21.27
N LEU A 482 -17.98 7.31 -22.16
CA LEU A 482 -18.88 6.98 -23.26
C LEU A 482 -18.27 5.91 -24.18
N ALA A 483 -17.00 6.08 -24.56
CA ALA A 483 -16.32 5.10 -25.41
C ALA A 483 -16.20 3.73 -24.74
N ALA A 484 -15.88 3.69 -23.45
CA ALA A 484 -15.69 2.45 -22.69
C ALA A 484 -17.01 1.73 -22.37
N ALA A 485 -18.12 2.45 -22.22
CA ALA A 485 -19.44 1.87 -22.00
C ALA A 485 -20.05 1.28 -23.28
N ALA A 486 -19.74 1.82 -24.45
CA ALA A 486 -20.32 1.42 -25.73
C ALA A 486 -20.19 -0.10 -26.05
N PRO A 487 -19.06 -0.78 -25.83
CA PRO A 487 -18.93 -2.21 -26.12
C PRO A 487 -19.59 -3.13 -25.07
N GLN A 488 -20.18 -2.59 -24.01
CA GLN A 488 -20.76 -3.40 -22.93
C GLN A 488 -22.15 -3.93 -23.32
N PRO A 489 -22.63 -5.04 -22.72
CA PRO A 489 -23.93 -5.65 -23.07
C PRO A 489 -25.11 -4.69 -22.96
N HIS A 490 -25.09 -3.76 -22.03
CA HIS A 490 -26.12 -2.76 -21.76
C HIS A 490 -25.47 -1.37 -21.68
N PRO A 491 -25.10 -0.75 -22.83
CA PRO A 491 -24.27 0.46 -22.85
C PRO A 491 -24.90 1.65 -22.12
N GLU A 492 -26.23 1.87 -22.25
CA GLU A 492 -26.93 2.96 -21.54
C GLU A 492 -26.84 2.80 -20.04
N ALA A 493 -27.23 1.63 -19.52
CA ALA A 493 -27.23 1.36 -18.09
C ALA A 493 -25.81 1.35 -17.52
N THR A 494 -24.82 0.89 -18.30
CA THR A 494 -23.41 0.95 -17.93
C THR A 494 -22.94 2.40 -17.80
N PHE A 495 -23.24 3.23 -18.79
CA PHE A 495 -22.87 4.64 -18.75
C PHE A 495 -23.54 5.39 -17.60
N GLU A 496 -24.84 5.13 -17.32
CA GLU A 496 -25.53 5.71 -16.17
C GLU A 496 -24.83 5.37 -14.85
N ARG A 497 -24.44 4.11 -14.63
CA ARG A 497 -23.69 3.68 -13.44
C ARG A 497 -22.32 4.34 -13.35
N LEU A 498 -21.63 4.54 -14.46
CA LEU A 498 -20.36 5.27 -14.51
C LEU A 498 -20.53 6.74 -14.15
N LEU A 499 -21.63 7.38 -14.57
CA LEU A 499 -21.95 8.74 -14.16
C LEU A 499 -22.33 8.83 -12.68
N ASP A 500 -23.01 7.83 -12.12
CA ASP A 500 -23.30 7.77 -10.68
C ASP A 500 -22.01 7.64 -9.87
N LEU A 501 -21.05 6.83 -10.31
CA LEU A 501 -19.73 6.78 -9.74
C LEU A 501 -19.03 8.14 -9.82
N LEU A 502 -19.04 8.77 -11.00
CA LEU A 502 -18.43 10.08 -11.21
C LEU A 502 -19.05 11.15 -10.29
N ASP A 503 -20.36 11.13 -10.10
CA ASP A 503 -21.05 12.02 -9.15
C ASP A 503 -20.61 11.76 -7.70
N SER A 504 -20.38 10.51 -7.33
CA SER A 504 -19.89 10.15 -5.97
C SER A 504 -18.49 10.64 -5.67
N ILE A 505 -17.61 10.69 -6.70
CA ILE A 505 -16.21 11.11 -6.57
C ILE A 505 -15.95 12.57 -6.91
N GLY A 506 -16.93 13.29 -7.47
CA GLY A 506 -16.76 14.60 -8.09
C GLY A 506 -16.17 15.70 -7.18
N ARG A 507 -16.24 15.56 -5.84
CA ARG A 507 -15.60 16.45 -4.88
C ARG A 507 -14.17 16.02 -4.49
N ARG A 508 -13.70 14.89 -4.96
CA ARG A 508 -12.41 14.30 -4.57
C ARG A 508 -11.47 14.31 -5.78
N GLU A 509 -10.72 15.40 -5.91
CA GLU A 509 -9.83 15.64 -7.05
C GLU A 509 -8.87 14.50 -7.36
N ALA A 510 -8.41 13.78 -6.33
CA ALA A 510 -7.50 12.65 -6.48
C ALA A 510 -8.07 11.52 -7.35
N TYR A 511 -9.36 11.21 -7.25
CA TYR A 511 -9.98 10.15 -8.06
C TYR A 511 -10.23 10.58 -9.50
N LEU A 512 -10.55 11.86 -9.73
CA LEU A 512 -10.66 12.40 -11.08
C LEU A 512 -9.31 12.36 -11.79
N ALA A 513 -8.23 12.72 -11.07
CA ALA A 513 -6.87 12.64 -11.57
C ALA A 513 -6.46 11.19 -11.88
N LEU A 514 -6.83 10.22 -11.03
CA LEU A 514 -6.61 8.79 -11.25
C LEU A 514 -7.20 8.31 -12.59
N LEU A 515 -8.47 8.63 -12.84
CA LEU A 515 -9.17 8.20 -14.06
C LEU A 515 -8.54 8.80 -15.32
N LEU A 516 -8.09 10.05 -15.27
CA LEU A 516 -7.42 10.70 -16.40
C LEU A 516 -6.05 10.10 -16.68
N GLN A 517 -5.31 9.78 -15.62
CA GLN A 517 -3.95 9.29 -15.74
C GLN A 517 -3.85 7.84 -16.16
N TYR A 518 -4.84 7.03 -15.83
CA TYR A 518 -4.87 5.61 -16.12
C TYR A 518 -6.11 5.25 -16.94
N PRO A 519 -6.12 5.50 -18.26
CA PRO A 519 -7.27 5.20 -19.13
C PRO A 519 -7.77 3.75 -19.03
N HIS A 520 -6.87 2.79 -18.77
CA HIS A 520 -7.23 1.40 -18.56
C HIS A 520 -8.13 1.17 -17.34
N ILE A 521 -8.09 2.06 -16.33
CA ILE A 521 -9.02 2.01 -15.19
C ILE A 521 -10.44 2.37 -15.65
N ILE A 522 -10.59 3.31 -16.57
CA ILE A 522 -11.90 3.64 -17.18
C ILE A 522 -12.49 2.40 -17.85
N GLU A 523 -11.70 1.69 -18.64
CA GLU A 523 -12.13 0.46 -19.31
C GLU A 523 -12.48 -0.64 -18.33
N ARG A 524 -11.68 -0.83 -17.27
CA ARG A 524 -11.93 -1.81 -16.21
C ARG A 524 -13.19 -1.48 -15.43
N THR A 525 -13.37 -0.20 -15.08
CA THR A 525 -14.57 0.29 -14.40
C THR A 525 -15.82 0.09 -15.26
N ALA A 526 -15.73 0.35 -16.57
CA ALA A 526 -16.81 0.13 -17.51
C ALA A 526 -17.18 -1.37 -17.63
N ARG A 527 -16.17 -2.25 -17.72
CA ARG A 527 -16.43 -3.71 -17.72
C ARG A 527 -17.12 -4.17 -16.43
N LEU A 528 -16.63 -3.71 -15.27
CA LEU A 528 -17.22 -4.02 -13.97
C LEU A 528 -18.67 -3.51 -13.87
N ALA A 529 -18.90 -2.26 -14.27
CA ALA A 529 -20.25 -1.64 -14.25
C ALA A 529 -21.20 -2.27 -15.26
N GLY A 530 -20.68 -2.76 -16.40
CA GLY A 530 -21.45 -3.49 -17.42
C GLY A 530 -21.83 -4.89 -16.98
N ALA A 531 -20.92 -5.58 -16.29
CA ALA A 531 -21.11 -6.96 -15.83
C ALA A 531 -22.01 -7.05 -14.58
N SER A 532 -21.90 -6.08 -13.64
CA SER A 532 -22.58 -6.17 -12.35
C SER A 532 -23.05 -4.81 -11.83
N PRO A 533 -24.38 -4.57 -11.78
CA PRO A 533 -24.98 -3.42 -11.11
C PRO A 533 -24.60 -3.35 -9.63
N TRP A 534 -24.52 -4.49 -8.95
CA TRP A 534 -24.14 -4.56 -7.54
C TRP A 534 -22.69 -4.12 -7.32
N ALA A 535 -21.77 -4.59 -8.15
CA ALA A 535 -20.36 -4.21 -8.08
C ALA A 535 -20.15 -2.72 -8.39
N ALA A 536 -20.89 -2.16 -9.34
CA ALA A 536 -20.87 -0.73 -9.64
C ALA A 536 -21.34 0.11 -8.45
N ALA A 537 -22.47 -0.28 -7.82
CA ALA A 537 -22.98 0.39 -6.63
C ALA A 537 -22.01 0.27 -5.44
N TYR A 538 -21.39 -0.89 -5.28
CA TYR A 538 -20.37 -1.12 -4.25
C TYR A 538 -19.16 -0.20 -4.44
N LEU A 539 -18.66 -0.05 -5.66
CA LEU A 539 -17.57 0.86 -5.98
C LEU A 539 -17.96 2.33 -5.76
N ALA A 540 -19.20 2.72 -6.12
CA ALA A 540 -19.70 4.08 -5.90
C ALA A 540 -19.85 4.43 -4.40
N GLN A 541 -20.17 3.43 -3.55
CA GLN A 541 -20.20 3.59 -2.09
C GLN A 541 -18.81 3.66 -1.48
N HIS A 542 -17.82 3.00 -2.09
CA HIS A 542 -16.44 2.91 -1.62
C HIS A 542 -15.45 3.36 -2.71
N PRO A 543 -15.42 4.64 -3.10
CA PRO A 543 -14.59 5.13 -4.22
C PRO A 543 -13.09 4.88 -4.05
N ILE A 544 -12.61 4.72 -2.82
CA ILE A 544 -11.22 4.36 -2.51
C ILE A 544 -10.78 3.06 -3.18
N LEU A 545 -11.74 2.20 -3.55
CA LEU A 545 -11.50 0.92 -4.21
C LEU A 545 -11.16 1.06 -5.70
N LEU A 546 -11.28 2.25 -6.29
CA LEU A 546 -10.73 2.53 -7.63
C LEU A 546 -9.24 2.20 -7.72
N ASP A 547 -8.52 2.37 -6.62
CA ASP A 547 -7.12 2.01 -6.51
C ASP A 547 -6.87 0.50 -6.70
N GLU A 548 -7.83 -0.36 -6.34
CA GLU A 548 -7.72 -1.81 -6.49
C GLU A 548 -7.91 -2.28 -7.93
N LEU A 549 -8.46 -1.40 -8.80
CA LEU A 549 -8.58 -1.68 -10.24
C LEU A 549 -7.25 -1.52 -11.00
N ILE A 550 -6.21 -1.01 -10.35
CA ILE A 550 -4.86 -0.93 -10.95
C ILE A 550 -4.23 -2.33 -11.03
N ASP A 551 -4.48 -3.18 -10.04
CA ASP A 551 -3.93 -4.54 -9.93
C ASP A 551 -5.08 -5.56 -10.04
N GLU A 552 -5.02 -6.51 -11.01
CA GLU A 552 -6.12 -7.44 -11.31
C GLU A 552 -6.03 -8.77 -10.54
N ARG A 553 -5.02 -8.97 -9.72
CA ARG A 553 -4.76 -10.28 -9.12
C ARG A 553 -5.53 -10.49 -7.83
N ALA A 554 -6.35 -11.56 -7.78
CA ALA A 554 -6.89 -12.08 -6.52
C ALA A 554 -5.78 -12.69 -5.65
N PRO A 555 -5.91 -12.67 -4.33
CA PRO A 555 -4.99 -13.37 -3.44
C PRO A 555 -5.07 -14.89 -3.67
N THR A 556 -3.95 -15.59 -3.52
CA THR A 556 -3.92 -17.05 -3.48
C THR A 556 -4.16 -17.55 -2.06
N ALA A 557 -4.54 -18.83 -1.92
CA ALA A 557 -4.74 -19.45 -0.60
C ALA A 557 -3.50 -19.36 0.30
N ALA A 558 -2.29 -19.44 -0.28
CA ALA A 558 -1.02 -19.35 0.44
C ALA A 558 -0.67 -17.94 0.94
N GLU A 559 -1.32 -16.89 0.44
CA GLU A 559 -1.03 -15.51 0.83
C GLU A 559 -1.80 -15.04 2.06
N TRP A 560 -2.83 -15.76 2.51
CA TRP A 560 -3.66 -15.35 3.64
C TRP A 560 -2.89 -15.13 4.96
N PRO A 561 -1.92 -15.98 5.35
CA PRO A 561 -1.12 -15.73 6.55
C PRO A 561 -0.31 -14.42 6.48
N GLN A 562 0.25 -14.12 5.31
CA GLN A 562 0.98 -12.86 5.09
C GLN A 562 0.05 -11.64 5.11
N LEU A 563 -1.14 -11.76 4.53
CA LEU A 563 -2.17 -10.72 4.54
C LEU A 563 -2.66 -10.44 5.98
N GLN A 564 -2.81 -11.49 6.79
CA GLN A 564 -3.14 -11.35 8.21
C GLN A 564 -2.03 -10.64 8.97
N ALA A 565 -0.77 -10.98 8.73
CA ALA A 565 0.37 -10.31 9.36
C ALA A 565 0.43 -8.81 9.00
N GLN A 566 0.18 -8.47 7.73
CA GLN A 566 0.08 -7.07 7.28
C GLN A 566 -1.06 -6.31 7.95
N LEU A 567 -2.24 -6.95 8.09
CA LEU A 567 -3.37 -6.34 8.80
C LEU A 567 -3.02 -6.10 10.27
N ARG A 568 -2.37 -7.07 10.92
CA ARG A 568 -1.92 -6.96 12.31
C ARG A 568 -0.97 -5.79 12.50
N GLU A 569 0.04 -5.66 11.68
CA GLU A 569 0.97 -4.52 11.69
C GLU A 569 0.25 -3.18 11.56
N GLN A 570 -0.74 -3.11 10.66
CA GLN A 570 -1.56 -1.90 10.49
C GLN A 570 -2.40 -1.55 11.71
N LEU A 571 -2.96 -2.56 12.38
CA LEU A 571 -3.76 -2.37 13.59
C LEU A 571 -2.90 -1.97 14.79
N ASP A 572 -1.69 -2.54 14.89
CA ASP A 572 -0.74 -2.22 15.94
C ASP A 572 -0.17 -0.79 15.79
N ALA A 573 0.02 -0.33 14.54
CA ALA A 573 0.39 1.05 14.24
C ALA A 573 -0.69 2.09 14.64
N CYS A 574 -1.93 1.65 14.83
CA CYS A 574 -3.05 2.46 15.32
C CYS A 574 -3.48 2.08 16.74
N ALA A 575 -2.59 1.44 17.52
CA ALA A 575 -2.91 1.01 18.89
C ALA A 575 -3.36 2.20 19.76
N GLY A 576 -4.44 2.02 20.51
CA GLY A 576 -5.04 3.08 21.34
C GLY A 576 -6.10 3.94 20.64
N ASP A 577 -6.20 3.91 19.31
CA ASP A 577 -7.22 4.62 18.52
C ASP A 577 -8.21 3.61 17.90
N ALA A 578 -9.33 3.39 18.61
CA ALA A 578 -10.33 2.40 18.21
C ALA A 578 -10.99 2.74 16.87
N ASP A 579 -11.21 4.02 16.57
CA ASP A 579 -11.87 4.45 15.33
C ASP A 579 -10.97 4.15 14.12
N ARG A 580 -9.68 4.47 14.21
CA ARG A 580 -8.71 4.13 13.18
C ARG A 580 -8.53 2.62 12.99
N GLN A 581 -8.55 1.85 14.08
CA GLN A 581 -8.49 0.38 14.01
C GLN A 581 -9.74 -0.19 13.32
N MET A 582 -10.93 0.32 13.65
CA MET A 582 -12.18 -0.07 13.01
C MET A 582 -12.18 0.24 11.51
N ASP A 583 -11.71 1.42 11.12
CA ASP A 583 -11.59 1.80 9.71
C ASP A 583 -10.53 0.96 8.97
N ALA A 584 -9.41 0.63 9.60
CA ALA A 584 -8.39 -0.24 9.03
C ALA A 584 -8.93 -1.64 8.68
N LEU A 585 -9.73 -2.25 9.56
CA LEU A 585 -10.40 -3.53 9.30
C LEU A 585 -11.34 -3.45 8.10
N ARG A 586 -12.15 -2.38 8.01
CA ARG A 586 -13.10 -2.16 6.90
C ARG A 586 -12.39 -1.96 5.58
N HIS A 587 -11.37 -1.12 5.55
CA HIS A 587 -10.57 -0.91 4.35
C HIS A 587 -9.89 -2.20 3.88
N PHE A 588 -9.34 -2.98 4.80
CA PHE A 588 -8.76 -4.29 4.47
C PHE A 588 -9.81 -5.21 3.82
N LYS A 589 -10.98 -5.37 4.47
CA LYS A 589 -12.08 -6.19 3.94
C LYS A 589 -12.50 -5.71 2.54
N HIS A 590 -12.84 -4.43 2.40
CA HIS A 590 -13.37 -3.90 1.14
C HIS A 590 -12.36 -4.01 -0.01
N SER A 591 -11.08 -3.77 0.27
CA SER A 591 -10.00 -3.95 -0.71
C SER A 591 -9.91 -5.41 -1.20
N ARG A 592 -9.97 -6.40 -0.28
CA ARG A 592 -9.92 -7.82 -0.68
C ARG A 592 -11.19 -8.24 -1.43
N ILE A 593 -12.35 -7.80 -1.00
CA ILE A 593 -13.62 -8.05 -1.72
C ILE A 593 -13.53 -7.50 -3.14
N MET A 594 -13.04 -6.27 -3.36
CA MET A 594 -12.97 -5.70 -4.71
C MET A 594 -12.07 -6.52 -5.64
N ARG A 595 -10.91 -7.00 -5.15
CA ARG A 595 -10.02 -7.87 -5.93
C ARG A 595 -10.68 -9.21 -6.30
N LEU A 596 -11.44 -9.77 -5.35
CA LEU A 596 -12.21 -11.00 -5.62
C LEU A 596 -13.30 -10.76 -6.66
N ILE A 597 -14.05 -9.63 -6.58
CA ILE A 597 -15.06 -9.25 -7.56
C ILE A 597 -14.46 -9.13 -8.97
N VAL A 598 -13.32 -8.44 -9.10
CA VAL A 598 -12.67 -8.27 -10.41
C VAL A 598 -12.28 -9.60 -11.02
N SER A 599 -11.67 -10.50 -10.23
CA SER A 599 -11.26 -11.82 -10.71
C SER A 599 -12.44 -12.76 -10.98
N ASP A 600 -13.51 -12.66 -10.18
CA ASP A 600 -14.76 -13.42 -10.36
C ASP A 600 -15.47 -12.99 -11.65
N LEU A 601 -15.69 -11.70 -11.86
CA LEU A 601 -16.30 -11.18 -13.09
C LEU A 601 -15.45 -11.44 -14.34
N ALA A 602 -14.14 -11.62 -14.18
CA ALA A 602 -13.24 -12.07 -15.25
C ALA A 602 -13.31 -13.59 -15.50
N GLY A 603 -14.11 -14.36 -14.73
CA GLY A 603 -14.23 -15.81 -14.84
C GLY A 603 -13.00 -16.59 -14.37
N GLN A 604 -12.11 -15.97 -13.58
CA GLN A 604 -10.86 -16.58 -13.11
C GLN A 604 -11.04 -17.40 -11.83
N LEU A 605 -12.16 -17.22 -11.12
CA LEU A 605 -12.43 -17.88 -9.84
C LEU A 605 -13.65 -18.81 -9.95
N PRO A 606 -13.47 -20.14 -9.77
CA PRO A 606 -14.58 -21.03 -9.51
C PRO A 606 -15.34 -20.60 -8.24
N LEU A 607 -16.66 -20.83 -8.19
CA LEU A 607 -17.51 -20.38 -7.07
C LEU A 607 -17.05 -20.93 -5.72
N GLU A 608 -16.61 -22.18 -5.69
CA GLU A 608 -16.10 -22.82 -4.47
C GLU A 608 -14.82 -22.11 -3.98
N THR A 609 -13.89 -21.81 -4.89
CA THR A 609 -12.66 -21.09 -4.57
C THR A 609 -12.96 -19.65 -4.08
N LEU A 610 -13.92 -18.98 -4.72
CA LEU A 610 -14.38 -17.66 -4.27
C LEU A 610 -14.94 -17.73 -2.84
N SER A 611 -15.79 -18.73 -2.55
CA SER A 611 -16.38 -18.93 -1.22
C SER A 611 -15.33 -19.25 -0.15
N ASP A 612 -14.27 -20.00 -0.51
CA ASP A 612 -13.12 -20.25 0.36
C ASP A 612 -12.36 -18.96 0.67
N HIS A 613 -12.11 -18.12 -0.31
CA HIS A 613 -11.45 -16.82 -0.09
C HIS A 613 -12.30 -15.86 0.75
N LEU A 614 -13.61 -15.80 0.53
CA LEU A 614 -14.52 -14.98 1.34
C LEU A 614 -14.56 -15.48 2.79
N SER A 615 -14.52 -16.79 3.00
CA SER A 615 -14.48 -17.40 4.34
C SER A 615 -13.15 -17.15 5.04
N ALA A 616 -12.02 -17.26 4.33
CA ALA A 616 -10.69 -16.95 4.85
C ALA A 616 -10.56 -15.45 5.22
N LEU A 617 -11.17 -14.57 4.42
CA LEU A 617 -11.26 -13.14 4.72
C LEU A 617 -12.05 -12.89 6.03
N ALA A 618 -13.20 -13.54 6.19
CA ALA A 618 -14.02 -13.41 7.39
C ALA A 618 -13.27 -13.94 8.63
N ASP A 619 -12.63 -15.12 8.53
CA ASP A 619 -11.84 -15.70 9.62
C ASP A 619 -10.68 -14.77 10.02
N THR A 620 -9.96 -14.18 9.05
CA THR A 620 -8.87 -13.24 9.29
C THR A 620 -9.36 -11.98 10.01
N VAL A 621 -10.46 -11.41 9.53
CA VAL A 621 -11.05 -10.20 10.13
C VAL A 621 -11.57 -10.49 11.55
N LEU A 622 -12.24 -11.63 11.76
CA LEU A 622 -12.70 -12.04 13.09
C LEU A 622 -11.55 -12.22 14.07
N ALA A 623 -10.46 -12.90 13.65
CA ALA A 623 -9.29 -13.14 14.49
C ALA A 623 -8.62 -11.83 14.94
N GLU A 624 -8.39 -10.90 14.01
CA GLU A 624 -7.72 -9.64 14.34
C GLU A 624 -8.66 -8.68 15.09
N THR A 625 -9.97 -8.70 14.81
CA THR A 625 -10.94 -7.93 15.59
C THR A 625 -11.00 -8.44 17.04
N LEU A 626 -11.05 -9.75 17.24
CA LEU A 626 -11.02 -10.37 18.58
C LEU A 626 -9.78 -9.92 19.35
N ARG A 627 -8.60 -9.95 18.71
CA ARG A 627 -7.33 -9.57 19.32
C ARG A 627 -7.34 -8.11 19.78
N VAL A 628 -7.66 -7.17 18.89
CA VAL A 628 -7.61 -5.74 19.23
C VAL A 628 -8.69 -5.32 20.21
N VAL A 629 -9.88 -5.94 20.12
CA VAL A 629 -10.97 -5.68 21.08
C VAL A 629 -10.59 -6.13 22.48
N TRP A 630 -9.97 -7.33 22.61
CA TRP A 630 -9.49 -7.83 23.89
C TRP A 630 -8.43 -6.92 24.50
N GLN A 631 -7.41 -6.55 23.75
CA GLN A 631 -6.35 -5.64 24.19
C GLN A 631 -6.86 -4.25 24.58
N GLY A 632 -7.94 -3.79 23.95
CA GLY A 632 -8.58 -2.50 24.24
C GLY A 632 -9.57 -2.51 25.43
N LEU A 633 -9.79 -3.64 26.08
CA LEU A 633 -10.62 -3.71 27.29
C LEU A 633 -9.83 -3.21 28.50
N ARG A 634 -10.42 -2.26 29.25
CA ARG A 634 -9.76 -1.64 30.42
C ARG A 634 -9.45 -2.63 31.55
N ALA A 635 -10.26 -3.68 31.70
CA ALA A 635 -10.11 -4.70 32.72
C ALA A 635 -10.19 -6.10 32.06
N HIS A 636 -9.08 -6.61 31.60
CA HIS A 636 -8.91 -7.99 31.21
C HIS A 636 -8.05 -8.72 32.26
N HIS A 637 -8.45 -9.94 32.60
CA HIS A 637 -7.81 -10.72 33.66
C HIS A 637 -6.69 -11.65 33.14
N ARG A 638 -6.41 -11.62 31.82
CA ARG A 638 -5.37 -12.39 31.14
C ARG A 638 -4.79 -11.62 29.94
N ASP A 639 -3.58 -11.91 29.56
CA ASP A 639 -2.96 -11.37 28.35
C ASP A 639 -3.64 -11.89 27.06
N THR A 640 -4.00 -13.16 27.02
CA THR A 640 -4.73 -13.80 25.91
C THR A 640 -6.04 -14.39 26.41
N PRO A 641 -7.17 -14.17 25.69
CA PRO A 641 -8.46 -14.64 26.13
C PRO A 641 -8.61 -16.16 25.87
N ARG A 642 -9.15 -16.88 26.85
CA ARG A 642 -9.66 -18.24 26.67
C ARG A 642 -11.07 -18.21 26.08
N PHE A 643 -11.16 -17.79 24.84
CA PHE A 643 -12.39 -17.46 24.13
C PHE A 643 -12.31 -17.94 22.69
N ALA A 644 -13.39 -18.44 22.16
CA ALA A 644 -13.49 -18.92 20.78
C ALA A 644 -14.73 -18.37 20.07
N VAL A 645 -14.58 -18.08 18.80
CA VAL A 645 -15.66 -17.75 17.86
C VAL A 645 -15.95 -19.00 17.03
N ILE A 646 -17.18 -19.47 17.07
CA ILE A 646 -17.67 -20.60 16.28
C ILE A 646 -18.55 -20.08 15.16
N ALA A 647 -18.22 -20.45 13.94
CA ALA A 647 -18.95 -20.11 12.75
C ALA A 647 -20.00 -21.17 12.43
N TYR A 648 -21.20 -20.72 12.11
CA TYR A 648 -22.33 -21.53 11.67
C TYR A 648 -22.74 -21.18 10.24
N GLY A 649 -23.79 -21.75 9.73
CA GLY A 649 -24.43 -21.38 8.48
C GLY A 649 -23.49 -21.39 7.27
N LYS A 650 -23.50 -20.34 6.49
CA LYS A 650 -22.66 -20.20 5.29
C LYS A 650 -21.18 -20.08 5.63
N LEU A 651 -20.82 -19.35 6.69
CA LEU A 651 -19.41 -19.25 7.12
C LEU A 651 -18.89 -20.59 7.63
N GLY A 652 -19.70 -21.30 8.44
CA GLY A 652 -19.35 -22.62 8.94
C GLY A 652 -19.15 -23.64 7.82
N GLY A 653 -20.01 -23.64 6.81
CA GLY A 653 -19.93 -24.49 5.62
C GLY A 653 -18.93 -24.03 4.56
N LYS A 654 -18.23 -22.93 4.75
CA LYS A 654 -17.35 -22.28 3.75
C LYS A 654 -18.09 -21.99 2.43
N GLU A 655 -19.30 -21.51 2.54
CA GLU A 655 -20.18 -21.22 1.40
C GLU A 655 -20.60 -19.73 1.35
N LEU A 656 -19.75 -18.82 1.88
CA LEU A 656 -20.02 -17.38 1.85
C LEU A 656 -20.16 -16.84 0.43
N ASP A 657 -21.01 -15.85 0.29
CA ASP A 657 -21.08 -14.93 -0.85
C ASP A 657 -20.80 -13.47 -0.40
N TYR A 658 -20.74 -12.53 -1.35
CA TYR A 658 -20.39 -11.14 -1.06
C TYR A 658 -21.28 -10.41 -0.07
N ALA A 659 -22.54 -10.79 0.05
CA ALA A 659 -23.55 -10.14 0.90
C ALA A 659 -24.06 -11.07 2.03
N SER A 660 -23.31 -12.12 2.36
CA SER A 660 -23.66 -13.00 3.46
C SER A 660 -23.41 -12.32 4.80
N ASP A 661 -24.35 -12.53 5.71
CA ASP A 661 -24.17 -12.35 7.15
C ASP A 661 -23.28 -13.45 7.75
N LEU A 662 -22.80 -13.23 8.96
CA LEU A 662 -22.03 -14.19 9.72
C LEU A 662 -22.92 -14.76 10.84
N ASP A 663 -23.21 -16.05 10.78
CA ASP A 663 -23.85 -16.80 11.86
C ASP A 663 -22.76 -17.18 12.86
N LEU A 664 -22.78 -16.61 14.07
CA LEU A 664 -21.72 -16.80 15.06
C LEU A 664 -22.28 -17.18 16.42
N ILE A 665 -21.50 -17.99 17.17
CA ILE A 665 -21.64 -18.14 18.63
C ILE A 665 -20.30 -17.95 19.31
N PHE A 666 -20.33 -17.62 20.59
CA PHE A 666 -19.16 -17.35 21.40
C PHE A 666 -19.05 -18.32 22.58
N LEU A 667 -17.88 -18.96 22.68
CA LEU A 667 -17.60 -19.91 23.75
C LEU A 667 -16.36 -19.47 24.54
N TYR A 668 -16.34 -19.79 25.84
CA TYR A 668 -15.15 -19.61 26.66
C TYR A 668 -14.95 -20.81 27.60
N ASP A 669 -13.70 -21.00 28.05
CA ASP A 669 -13.33 -22.00 29.05
C ASP A 669 -12.32 -21.39 30.03
N ASP A 670 -12.85 -20.76 31.07
CA ASP A 670 -12.06 -20.03 32.07
C ASP A 670 -12.75 -20.03 33.41
N ALA A 671 -12.03 -20.51 34.44
CA ALA A 671 -12.54 -20.61 35.81
C ALA A 671 -12.34 -19.34 36.66
N ALA A 672 -11.76 -18.26 36.10
CA ALA A 672 -11.56 -17.01 36.81
C ALA A 672 -12.92 -16.38 37.18
N PRO A 673 -13.08 -15.82 38.38
CA PRO A 673 -14.35 -15.24 38.82
C PRO A 673 -14.88 -14.13 37.89
N GLU A 674 -13.99 -13.37 37.30
CA GLU A 674 -14.29 -12.25 36.38
C GLU A 674 -14.52 -12.71 34.93
N ALA A 675 -14.29 -13.97 34.61
CA ALA A 675 -14.31 -14.49 33.24
C ALA A 675 -15.64 -14.25 32.54
N ALA A 676 -16.76 -14.58 33.18
CA ALA A 676 -18.09 -14.45 32.60
C ALA A 676 -18.39 -13.00 32.19
N GLU A 677 -18.10 -12.05 33.07
CA GLU A 677 -18.34 -10.62 32.81
C GLU A 677 -17.41 -10.08 31.71
N ASN A 678 -16.12 -10.43 31.78
CA ASN A 678 -15.13 -9.95 30.81
C ASN A 678 -15.40 -10.50 29.41
N TYR A 679 -15.77 -11.80 29.28
CA TYR A 679 -16.09 -12.39 27.99
C TYR A 679 -17.46 -11.93 27.45
N ALA A 680 -18.41 -11.60 28.30
CA ALA A 680 -19.66 -10.97 27.88
C ALA A 680 -19.41 -9.57 27.30
N ARG A 681 -18.57 -8.76 27.96
CA ARG A 681 -18.14 -7.45 27.45
C ARG A 681 -17.35 -7.57 26.14
N LEU A 682 -16.46 -8.57 26.04
CA LEU A 682 -15.72 -8.86 24.82
C LEU A 682 -16.66 -9.16 23.65
N ALA A 683 -17.61 -10.06 23.85
CA ALA A 683 -18.59 -10.45 22.82
C ALA A 683 -19.47 -9.28 22.37
N GLN A 684 -19.96 -8.47 23.33
CA GLN A 684 -20.73 -7.26 23.02
C GLN A 684 -19.91 -6.28 22.17
N ARG A 685 -18.66 -6.03 22.56
CA ARG A 685 -17.79 -5.11 21.85
C ARG A 685 -17.35 -5.67 20.49
N LEU A 686 -17.07 -6.97 20.39
CA LEU A 686 -16.79 -7.67 19.13
C LEU A 686 -17.97 -7.51 18.15
N ASN A 687 -19.19 -7.80 18.60
CA ASN A 687 -20.40 -7.62 17.79
C ASN A 687 -20.57 -6.15 17.36
N HIS A 688 -20.36 -5.20 18.28
CA HIS A 688 -20.40 -3.78 17.94
C HIS A 688 -19.38 -3.42 16.85
N TRP A 689 -18.14 -3.88 16.94
CA TRP A 689 -17.12 -3.60 15.94
C TRP A 689 -17.45 -4.18 14.57
N LEU A 690 -18.08 -5.34 14.53
CA LEU A 690 -18.51 -5.97 13.30
C LEU A 690 -19.67 -5.25 12.62
N THR A 691 -20.66 -4.79 13.40
CA THR A 691 -21.94 -4.31 12.87
C THR A 691 -22.04 -2.79 12.75
N SER A 692 -21.22 -2.02 13.45
CA SER A 692 -21.29 -0.54 13.44
C SER A 692 -20.94 0.04 12.09
N LEU A 693 -21.68 1.08 11.70
CA LEU A 693 -21.38 1.90 10.54
C LEU A 693 -20.35 2.97 10.92
N THR A 694 -19.24 3.01 10.17
CA THR A 694 -18.22 4.07 10.23
C THR A 694 -18.11 4.77 8.87
N PRO A 695 -17.32 5.85 8.74
CA PRO A 695 -17.04 6.46 7.45
C PRO A 695 -16.48 5.47 6.39
N ALA A 696 -15.80 4.42 6.83
CA ALA A 696 -15.30 3.35 5.97
C ALA A 696 -16.34 2.25 5.66
N GLY A 697 -17.58 2.37 6.15
CA GLY A 697 -18.67 1.41 5.93
C GLY A 697 -18.89 0.47 7.12
N THR A 698 -19.56 -0.67 6.86
CA THR A 698 -19.86 -1.72 7.83
C THR A 698 -18.95 -2.93 7.59
N LEU A 699 -18.51 -3.59 8.66
CA LEU A 699 -17.63 -4.75 8.51
C LEU A 699 -18.44 -5.98 8.09
N TYR A 700 -19.35 -6.48 8.94
CA TYR A 700 -20.28 -7.57 8.62
C TYR A 700 -21.62 -7.40 9.32
N ALA A 701 -22.69 -7.88 8.72
CA ALA A 701 -23.92 -8.20 9.45
C ALA A 701 -23.68 -9.50 10.23
N VAL A 702 -24.20 -9.61 11.44
CA VAL A 702 -23.98 -10.77 12.32
C VAL A 702 -25.32 -11.30 12.84
N ASP A 703 -25.49 -12.61 12.75
CA ASP A 703 -26.61 -13.33 13.36
C ASP A 703 -26.11 -14.20 14.54
N LEU A 704 -26.64 -13.93 15.73
CA LEU A 704 -26.27 -14.63 16.98
C LEU A 704 -27.39 -15.54 17.50
N ARG A 705 -28.44 -15.79 16.71
CA ARG A 705 -29.62 -16.55 17.14
C ARG A 705 -29.40 -18.05 17.28
N LEU A 706 -28.31 -18.59 16.73
CA LEU A 706 -27.96 -20.00 16.85
C LEU A 706 -27.25 -20.38 18.16
N ARG A 707 -27.09 -19.41 19.08
CA ARG A 707 -26.55 -19.69 20.42
C ARG A 707 -27.55 -20.47 21.29
N PRO A 708 -27.09 -21.17 22.33
CA PRO A 708 -27.98 -21.87 23.27
C PRO A 708 -29.14 -20.98 23.75
N ASP A 709 -30.37 -21.49 23.76
CA ASP A 709 -31.61 -20.77 24.07
C ASP A 709 -31.93 -19.60 23.10
N GLY A 710 -31.30 -19.52 21.96
CA GLY A 710 -31.56 -18.53 20.91
C GLY A 710 -31.43 -17.10 21.36
N ALA A 711 -32.39 -16.24 21.02
CA ALA A 711 -32.37 -14.80 21.38
C ALA A 711 -32.50 -14.57 22.89
N SER A 712 -33.06 -15.51 23.66
CA SER A 712 -33.23 -15.41 25.12
C SER A 712 -32.00 -15.86 25.90
N GLY A 713 -31.09 -16.62 25.30
CA GLY A 713 -29.91 -17.14 25.95
C GLY A 713 -28.77 -16.14 26.12
N LEU A 714 -27.78 -16.50 26.91
CA LEU A 714 -26.57 -15.71 27.15
C LEU A 714 -25.81 -15.47 25.84
N LEU A 715 -25.22 -14.29 25.71
CA LEU A 715 -24.42 -13.94 24.54
C LEU A 715 -23.17 -14.83 24.40
N VAL A 716 -22.63 -15.28 25.52
CA VAL A 716 -21.44 -16.13 25.61
C VAL A 716 -21.76 -17.31 26.51
N SER A 717 -21.40 -18.53 26.12
CA SER A 717 -21.60 -19.74 26.90
C SER A 717 -20.26 -20.33 27.33
N THR A 718 -20.21 -20.97 28.51
CA THR A 718 -19.07 -21.81 28.83
C THR A 718 -19.04 -23.02 27.91
N LEU A 719 -17.84 -23.56 27.66
CA LEU A 719 -17.70 -24.76 26.84
C LEU A 719 -18.46 -25.96 27.40
N ASP A 720 -18.40 -26.16 28.71
CA ASP A 720 -19.15 -27.23 29.38
C ASP A 720 -20.68 -26.99 29.34
N GLY A 721 -21.12 -25.74 29.50
CA GLY A 721 -22.53 -25.39 29.37
C GLY A 721 -23.06 -25.61 27.94
N PHE A 722 -22.23 -25.37 26.94
CA PHE A 722 -22.53 -25.67 25.54
C PHE A 722 -22.63 -27.20 25.30
N ASP A 723 -21.69 -27.97 25.87
CA ASP A 723 -21.71 -29.44 25.77
C ASP A 723 -22.97 -30.02 26.38
N ASP A 724 -23.31 -29.58 27.61
CA ASP A 724 -24.52 -30.04 28.31
C ASP A 724 -25.79 -29.62 27.53
N TYR A 725 -25.86 -28.39 27.05
CA TYR A 725 -27.00 -27.91 26.25
C TYR A 725 -27.20 -28.76 24.99
N GLN A 726 -26.12 -28.98 24.22
CA GLN A 726 -26.20 -29.76 22.99
C GLN A 726 -26.58 -31.24 23.23
N LYS A 727 -26.20 -31.81 24.39
CA LYS A 727 -26.50 -33.20 24.73
C LYS A 727 -27.89 -33.37 25.29
N ASN A 728 -28.43 -32.42 26.04
CA ASN A 728 -29.59 -32.63 26.88
C ASN A 728 -30.80 -31.69 26.60
N HIS A 729 -30.58 -30.56 25.93
CA HIS A 729 -31.60 -29.53 25.78
C HIS A 729 -31.87 -29.08 24.35
N ALA A 730 -30.88 -29.23 23.46
CA ALA A 730 -30.97 -28.75 22.09
C ALA A 730 -32.00 -29.53 21.25
N TRP A 731 -32.72 -28.81 20.39
CA TRP A 731 -33.69 -29.38 19.45
C TRP A 731 -33.00 -29.99 18.21
N ALA A 732 -33.69 -30.84 17.49
CA ALA A 732 -33.14 -31.45 16.27
C ALA A 732 -32.72 -30.44 15.23
N TRP A 733 -33.43 -29.32 15.10
CA TRP A 733 -33.07 -28.26 14.16
C TRP A 733 -31.77 -27.54 14.56
N GLU A 734 -31.44 -27.43 15.86
CA GLU A 734 -30.15 -26.91 16.31
C GLU A 734 -29.00 -27.88 15.98
N HIS A 735 -29.24 -29.19 16.09
CA HIS A 735 -28.32 -30.20 15.62
C HIS A 735 -28.14 -30.18 14.09
N GLN A 736 -29.20 -29.84 13.32
CA GLN A 736 -29.08 -29.59 11.88
C GLN A 736 -28.13 -28.41 11.62
N ALA A 737 -28.29 -27.28 12.33
CA ALA A 737 -27.39 -26.14 12.24
C ALA A 737 -25.95 -26.53 12.62
N LEU A 738 -25.77 -27.38 13.65
CA LEU A 738 -24.45 -27.85 14.11
C LEU A 738 -23.70 -28.68 13.04
N THR A 739 -24.37 -29.31 12.07
CA THR A 739 -23.71 -29.99 10.94
C THR A 739 -22.81 -29.06 10.14
N ARG A 740 -23.17 -27.77 10.08
CA ARG A 740 -22.44 -26.71 9.35
C ARG A 740 -21.70 -25.75 10.30
N ALA A 741 -21.30 -26.25 11.47
CA ALA A 741 -20.53 -25.46 12.43
C ALA A 741 -19.04 -25.80 12.36
N ARG A 742 -18.16 -24.80 12.62
CA ARG A 742 -16.73 -25.01 12.76
C ARG A 742 -16.10 -23.93 13.66
N PHE A 743 -14.94 -24.25 14.21
CA PHE A 743 -14.08 -23.23 14.82
C PHE A 743 -13.61 -22.21 13.77
N ALA A 744 -13.80 -20.92 14.04
CA ALA A 744 -13.34 -19.83 13.16
C ALA A 744 -12.04 -19.21 13.67
N CYS A 745 -12.03 -18.72 14.93
CA CYS A 745 -10.84 -18.09 15.51
C CYS A 745 -10.92 -18.06 17.05
N GLY A 746 -9.81 -17.74 17.70
CA GLY A 746 -9.67 -17.63 19.15
C GLY A 746 -8.76 -18.71 19.73
N ASP A 747 -9.06 -19.19 20.93
CA ASP A 747 -8.28 -20.23 21.63
C ASP A 747 -8.40 -21.58 20.90
N ALA A 748 -7.28 -22.10 20.44
CA ALA A 748 -7.24 -23.35 19.68
C ALA A 748 -7.64 -24.60 20.53
N ALA A 749 -7.42 -24.58 21.85
CA ALA A 749 -7.80 -25.68 22.73
C ALA A 749 -9.32 -25.75 22.87
N ILE A 750 -9.99 -24.59 22.99
CA ILE A 750 -11.45 -24.51 22.99
C ILE A 750 -11.98 -24.95 21.63
N GLY A 751 -11.34 -24.52 20.53
CA GLY A 751 -11.70 -24.96 19.18
C GLY A 751 -11.62 -26.46 19.01
N ALA A 752 -10.56 -27.12 19.46
CA ALA A 752 -10.39 -28.57 19.40
C ALA A 752 -11.44 -29.30 20.24
N ARG A 753 -11.75 -28.78 21.44
CA ARG A 753 -12.79 -29.35 22.31
C ARG A 753 -14.19 -29.15 21.72
N PHE A 754 -14.46 -28.00 21.11
CA PHE A 754 -15.72 -27.76 20.38
C PHE A 754 -15.90 -28.79 19.23
N GLU A 755 -14.87 -29.03 18.44
CA GLU A 755 -14.96 -30.01 17.34
C GLU A 755 -15.17 -31.44 17.86
N GLN A 756 -14.62 -31.78 19.04
CA GLN A 756 -14.88 -33.02 19.71
C GLN A 756 -16.37 -33.11 20.13
N ILE A 757 -16.90 -32.10 20.84
CA ILE A 757 -18.31 -32.03 21.26
C ILE A 757 -19.22 -32.15 20.02
N ARG A 758 -18.93 -31.38 18.99
CA ARG A 758 -19.66 -31.40 17.71
C ARG A 758 -19.73 -32.82 17.16
N ARG A 759 -18.60 -33.51 17.08
CA ARG A 759 -18.53 -34.91 16.60
C ARG A 759 -19.33 -35.87 17.51
N GLU A 760 -19.19 -35.74 18.82
CA GLU A 760 -19.93 -36.56 19.80
C GLU A 760 -21.45 -36.37 19.58
N VAL A 761 -21.92 -35.15 19.46
CA VAL A 761 -23.35 -34.84 19.26
C VAL A 761 -23.87 -35.34 17.91
N LEU A 762 -23.13 -35.14 16.82
CA LEU A 762 -23.55 -35.57 15.49
C LEU A 762 -23.57 -37.12 15.33
N CYS A 763 -22.64 -37.84 16.01
CA CYS A 763 -22.54 -39.26 15.95
C CYS A 763 -23.44 -40.01 16.97
N ARG A 764 -24.31 -39.31 17.71
CA ARG A 764 -25.24 -39.99 18.64
C ARG A 764 -26.23 -40.86 17.89
N PRO A 765 -26.55 -42.05 18.38
CA PRO A 765 -27.65 -42.82 17.86
C PRO A 765 -28.97 -42.07 17.97
N ARG A 766 -29.75 -42.05 16.91
CA ARG A 766 -31.06 -41.41 16.84
C ARG A 766 -32.11 -42.32 16.24
N ASP A 767 -33.35 -42.17 16.70
CA ASP A 767 -34.48 -42.73 15.99
C ASP A 767 -34.67 -41.99 14.65
N ARG A 768 -34.34 -42.70 13.56
CA ARG A 768 -34.39 -42.12 12.22
C ARG A 768 -35.82 -41.75 11.76
N ALA A 769 -36.84 -42.46 12.28
CA ALA A 769 -38.24 -42.14 11.93
C ALA A 769 -38.71 -40.85 12.61
N ALA A 770 -38.39 -40.69 13.91
CA ALA A 770 -38.67 -39.47 14.64
C ALA A 770 -37.91 -38.31 14.05
N LEU A 771 -36.58 -38.45 13.81
CA LEU A 771 -35.75 -37.41 13.19
C LEU A 771 -36.30 -36.99 11.84
N ARG A 772 -36.72 -37.93 10.99
CA ARG A 772 -37.33 -37.62 9.67
C ARG A 772 -38.56 -36.77 9.82
N THR A 773 -39.45 -37.09 10.75
CA THR A 773 -40.66 -36.33 11.01
C THR A 773 -40.37 -34.90 11.42
N GLU A 774 -39.40 -34.69 12.30
CA GLU A 774 -38.97 -33.36 12.77
C GLU A 774 -38.38 -32.54 11.63
N VAL A 775 -37.47 -33.12 10.82
CA VAL A 775 -36.84 -32.49 9.67
C VAL A 775 -37.86 -32.06 8.63
N VAL A 776 -38.81 -32.97 8.28
CA VAL A 776 -39.86 -32.65 7.30
C VAL A 776 -40.79 -31.55 7.85
N THR A 777 -41.22 -31.65 9.11
CA THR A 777 -42.07 -30.63 9.75
C THR A 777 -41.41 -29.26 9.76
N MET A 778 -40.12 -29.18 10.06
CA MET A 778 -39.39 -27.93 10.03
C MET A 778 -39.30 -27.35 8.62
N ARG A 779 -39.06 -28.22 7.62
CA ARG A 779 -39.02 -27.79 6.22
C ARG A 779 -40.37 -27.21 5.73
N GLU A 780 -41.49 -27.86 6.10
CA GLU A 780 -42.82 -27.35 5.78
C GLU A 780 -43.07 -25.97 6.39
N ARG A 781 -42.71 -25.77 7.64
CA ARG A 781 -42.82 -24.44 8.30
C ARG A 781 -42.03 -23.35 7.55
N ILE A 782 -40.83 -23.69 7.07
CA ILE A 782 -40.01 -22.72 6.28
C ILE A 782 -40.70 -22.44 4.93
N PHE A 783 -41.27 -23.46 4.28
CA PHE A 783 -41.97 -23.31 3.02
C PHE A 783 -43.20 -22.42 3.15
N ASP A 784 -44.01 -22.65 4.20
CA ASP A 784 -45.22 -21.89 4.50
C ASP A 784 -44.91 -20.40 4.78
N ALA A 785 -43.76 -20.12 5.39
CA ALA A 785 -43.29 -18.75 5.62
C ALA A 785 -42.81 -18.05 4.34
N HIS A 786 -42.54 -18.80 3.25
CA HIS A 786 -42.03 -18.28 1.97
C HIS A 786 -42.77 -18.92 0.79
N PRO A 787 -44.06 -18.65 0.65
CA PRO A 787 -44.85 -19.29 -0.41
C PRO A 787 -44.36 -18.88 -1.80
N ASP A 788 -44.54 -19.81 -2.76
CA ASP A 788 -44.18 -19.55 -4.16
C ASP A 788 -44.99 -18.36 -4.73
N ALA A 789 -44.30 -17.39 -5.23
CA ALA A 789 -44.84 -16.14 -5.74
C ALA A 789 -44.86 -16.13 -7.29
N GLY A 790 -45.56 -17.03 -7.92
CA GLY A 790 -45.81 -16.99 -9.39
C GLY A 790 -44.99 -17.99 -10.22
N ALA A 791 -44.74 -17.68 -11.51
CA ALA A 791 -44.17 -18.60 -12.48
C ALA A 791 -42.65 -18.82 -12.35
N ALA A 792 -41.96 -17.99 -11.57
CA ALA A 792 -40.53 -18.08 -11.36
C ALA A 792 -40.17 -18.98 -10.14
N PHE A 793 -39.17 -19.84 -10.29
CA PHE A 793 -38.69 -20.71 -9.25
C PHE A 793 -37.76 -19.99 -8.26
N ASP A 794 -38.08 -20.02 -6.98
CA ASP A 794 -37.17 -19.52 -5.92
C ASP A 794 -36.09 -20.56 -5.65
N LEU A 795 -34.85 -20.24 -6.03
CA LEU A 795 -33.70 -21.14 -5.91
C LEU A 795 -33.42 -21.55 -4.47
N LYS A 796 -33.76 -20.73 -3.49
CA LYS A 796 -33.49 -20.99 -2.07
C LYS A 796 -34.63 -21.74 -1.41
N HIS A 797 -35.86 -21.23 -1.49
CA HIS A 797 -37.02 -21.72 -0.71
C HIS A 797 -37.94 -22.64 -1.47
N GLY A 798 -37.89 -22.64 -2.80
CA GLY A 798 -38.76 -23.51 -3.64
C GLY A 798 -38.52 -24.98 -3.36
N ARG A 799 -39.56 -25.80 -3.54
CA ARG A 799 -39.45 -27.28 -3.39
C ARG A 799 -38.55 -27.85 -4.48
N GLY A 800 -37.49 -28.54 -4.09
CA GLY A 800 -36.40 -28.99 -4.97
C GLY A 800 -35.26 -27.96 -5.12
N GLY A 801 -35.19 -26.95 -4.24
CA GLY A 801 -34.15 -25.91 -4.22
C GLY A 801 -33.02 -26.17 -3.21
N LEU A 802 -32.27 -25.12 -2.93
CA LEU A 802 -31.08 -25.19 -2.07
C LEU A 802 -31.37 -25.73 -0.66
N ILE A 803 -32.42 -25.26 0.00
CA ILE A 803 -32.80 -25.68 1.35
C ILE A 803 -33.14 -27.18 1.39
N ASP A 804 -33.75 -27.73 0.35
CA ASP A 804 -34.07 -29.16 0.31
C ASP A 804 -32.78 -30.02 0.32
N VAL A 805 -31.78 -29.61 -0.47
CA VAL A 805 -30.47 -30.27 -0.48
C VAL A 805 -29.80 -30.18 0.90
N GLU A 806 -29.83 -29.01 1.52
CA GLU A 806 -29.28 -28.80 2.86
C GLU A 806 -29.96 -29.71 3.90
N PHE A 807 -31.29 -29.81 3.88
CA PHE A 807 -32.05 -30.64 4.80
C PHE A 807 -31.79 -32.14 4.57
N ILE A 808 -31.69 -32.57 3.31
CA ILE A 808 -31.28 -33.95 2.97
C ILE A 808 -29.93 -34.30 3.59
N VAL A 809 -28.93 -33.42 3.34
CA VAL A 809 -27.56 -33.64 3.84
C VAL A 809 -27.53 -33.63 5.37
N GLN A 810 -28.20 -32.68 6.02
CA GLN A 810 -28.31 -32.64 7.48
C GLN A 810 -28.96 -33.85 8.07
N TYR A 811 -30.04 -34.39 7.47
CA TYR A 811 -30.68 -35.62 7.87
C TYR A 811 -29.75 -36.82 7.71
N LEU A 812 -29.04 -36.92 6.57
CA LEU A 812 -28.08 -38.00 6.34
C LEU A 812 -26.94 -38.01 7.38
N VAL A 813 -26.42 -36.84 7.71
CA VAL A 813 -25.40 -36.69 8.76
C VAL A 813 -25.98 -37.15 10.11
N LEU A 814 -27.11 -36.60 10.55
CA LEU A 814 -27.67 -36.84 11.87
C LEU A 814 -28.19 -38.28 12.02
N GLY A 815 -28.73 -38.85 10.96
CA GLY A 815 -29.29 -40.21 10.97
C GLY A 815 -28.26 -41.31 10.80
N HIS A 816 -27.08 -41.02 10.24
CA HIS A 816 -26.13 -42.04 9.85
C HIS A 816 -24.70 -41.90 10.39
N ALA A 817 -24.31 -40.69 10.92
CA ALA A 817 -22.95 -40.48 11.43
C ALA A 817 -22.58 -41.40 12.58
N HIS A 818 -23.52 -42.01 13.27
CA HIS A 818 -23.26 -43.04 14.28
C HIS A 818 -22.56 -44.27 13.70
N HIS A 819 -22.93 -44.67 12.47
CA HIS A 819 -22.31 -45.80 11.75
C HIS A 819 -21.20 -45.32 10.78
N HIS A 820 -21.26 -44.07 10.34
CA HIS A 820 -20.36 -43.44 9.38
C HIS A 820 -19.79 -42.14 9.97
N PRO A 821 -18.86 -42.21 10.95
CA PRO A 821 -18.34 -41.01 11.64
C PRO A 821 -17.68 -40.00 10.71
N GLU A 822 -17.25 -40.44 9.54
CA GLU A 822 -16.67 -39.56 8.49
C GLU A 822 -17.66 -38.48 8.00
N LEU A 823 -18.98 -38.74 8.08
CA LEU A 823 -20.00 -37.72 7.75
C LEU A 823 -19.97 -36.50 8.68
N ALA A 824 -19.48 -36.67 9.90
CA ALA A 824 -19.31 -35.60 10.86
C ALA A 824 -18.02 -34.77 10.62
N ALA A 825 -17.08 -35.26 9.80
CA ALA A 825 -15.78 -34.59 9.59
C ALA A 825 -15.84 -33.40 8.62
N ASN A 826 -16.86 -33.35 7.74
CA ASN A 826 -16.97 -32.31 6.73
C ASN A 826 -18.25 -31.50 6.94
N SER A 827 -18.15 -30.15 6.74
CA SER A 827 -19.28 -29.23 6.90
C SER A 827 -19.88 -28.71 5.57
N GLY A 828 -19.29 -29.02 4.42
CA GLY A 828 -19.74 -28.58 3.11
C GLY A 828 -20.71 -29.56 2.44
N ASN A 829 -21.86 -29.05 1.95
CA ASN A 829 -22.92 -29.91 1.34
C ASN A 829 -22.44 -30.69 0.12
N LEU A 830 -21.64 -30.10 -0.76
CA LEU A 830 -21.10 -30.75 -1.96
C LEU A 830 -20.23 -31.98 -1.60
N ALA A 831 -19.39 -31.84 -0.60
CA ALA A 831 -18.53 -32.91 -0.15
C ALA A 831 -19.33 -33.99 0.58
N LEU A 832 -20.31 -33.61 1.38
CA LEU A 832 -21.16 -34.55 2.15
C LEU A 832 -22.07 -35.39 1.25
N LEU A 833 -22.60 -34.84 0.14
CA LEU A 833 -23.35 -35.61 -0.86
C LEU A 833 -22.48 -36.75 -1.44
N LYS A 834 -21.23 -36.43 -1.87
CA LYS A 834 -20.32 -37.46 -2.38
C LYS A 834 -19.92 -38.47 -1.32
N LEU A 835 -19.77 -38.01 -0.10
CA LEU A 835 -19.44 -38.92 1.02
C LEU A 835 -20.59 -39.85 1.35
N ALA A 836 -21.83 -39.36 1.37
CA ALA A 836 -23.03 -40.16 1.58
C ALA A 836 -23.20 -41.27 0.51
N ALA A 837 -22.91 -40.93 -0.76
CA ALA A 837 -22.89 -41.92 -1.83
C ALA A 837 -21.81 -43.00 -1.59
N ARG A 838 -20.60 -42.64 -1.24
CA ARG A 838 -19.51 -43.59 -0.91
C ARG A 838 -19.85 -44.46 0.28
N CYS A 839 -20.64 -43.95 1.24
CA CYS A 839 -21.14 -44.75 2.37
C CYS A 839 -22.34 -45.65 1.99
N GLY A 840 -22.78 -45.66 0.74
CA GLY A 840 -23.91 -46.41 0.27
C GLY A 840 -25.29 -45.99 0.81
N LEU A 841 -25.38 -44.72 1.28
CA LEU A 841 -26.60 -44.15 1.84
C LEU A 841 -27.56 -43.59 0.79
N ILE A 842 -27.01 -43.22 -0.35
CA ILE A 842 -27.73 -42.69 -1.51
C ILE A 842 -27.11 -43.24 -2.79
N ASP A 843 -27.90 -43.35 -3.84
CA ASP A 843 -27.44 -43.79 -5.17
C ASP A 843 -26.42 -42.84 -5.75
N GLU A 844 -25.27 -43.36 -6.21
CA GLU A 844 -24.15 -42.50 -6.67
C GLU A 844 -24.52 -41.61 -7.86
N PRO A 845 -25.16 -42.10 -8.94
CA PRO A 845 -25.63 -41.26 -10.04
C PRO A 845 -26.60 -40.15 -9.59
N LEU A 846 -27.49 -40.41 -8.67
CA LEU A 846 -28.43 -39.41 -8.14
C LEU A 846 -27.71 -38.41 -7.24
N ALA A 847 -26.76 -38.87 -6.42
CA ALA A 847 -25.90 -38.01 -5.58
C ALA A 847 -25.13 -37.00 -6.45
N LEU A 848 -24.55 -37.46 -7.57
CA LEU A 848 -23.83 -36.58 -8.51
C LEU A 848 -24.78 -35.57 -9.20
N ALA A 849 -25.96 -36.03 -9.62
CA ALA A 849 -26.98 -35.16 -10.21
C ALA A 849 -27.39 -34.04 -9.23
N VAL A 850 -27.63 -34.38 -7.95
CA VAL A 850 -27.99 -33.39 -6.92
C VAL A 850 -26.80 -32.50 -6.53
N HIS A 851 -25.60 -33.04 -6.49
CA HIS A 851 -24.37 -32.26 -6.30
C HIS A 851 -24.24 -31.17 -7.38
N ASP A 852 -24.45 -31.54 -8.67
CA ASP A 852 -24.34 -30.60 -9.77
C ASP A 852 -25.53 -29.60 -9.78
N ALA A 853 -26.73 -30.05 -9.40
CA ALA A 853 -27.88 -29.20 -9.18
C ALA A 853 -27.62 -28.14 -8.09
N TYR A 854 -27.10 -28.55 -6.95
CA TYR A 854 -26.74 -27.62 -5.85
C TYR A 854 -25.70 -26.59 -6.28
N ARG A 855 -24.66 -27.04 -6.99
CA ARG A 855 -23.65 -26.13 -7.57
C ARG A 855 -24.28 -25.15 -8.55
N ARG A 856 -25.16 -25.64 -9.45
CA ARG A 856 -25.85 -24.78 -10.43
C ARG A 856 -26.76 -23.76 -9.75
N PHE A 857 -27.51 -24.15 -8.73
CA PHE A 857 -28.35 -23.21 -7.97
C PHE A 857 -27.52 -22.13 -7.27
N ARG A 858 -26.40 -22.50 -6.68
CA ARG A 858 -25.48 -21.53 -6.06
C ARG A 858 -24.90 -20.56 -7.10
N GLN A 859 -24.51 -21.04 -8.27
CA GLN A 859 -24.05 -20.19 -9.37
C GLN A 859 -25.13 -19.21 -9.83
N LEU A 860 -26.35 -19.67 -10.00
CA LEU A 860 -27.48 -18.81 -10.38
C LEU A 860 -27.83 -17.80 -9.28
N GLN A 861 -27.79 -18.22 -8.01
CA GLN A 861 -27.99 -17.33 -6.87
C GLN A 861 -26.89 -16.25 -6.81
N HIS A 862 -25.65 -16.62 -7.05
CA HIS A 862 -24.54 -15.70 -7.11
C HIS A 862 -24.68 -14.70 -8.27
N ALA A 863 -25.01 -15.17 -9.47
CA ALA A 863 -25.26 -14.31 -10.62
C ALA A 863 -26.40 -13.32 -10.37
N SER A 864 -27.52 -13.77 -9.79
CA SER A 864 -28.66 -12.94 -9.40
C SER A 864 -28.25 -11.84 -8.41
N ARG A 865 -27.39 -12.18 -7.44
CA ARG A 865 -26.85 -11.22 -6.47
C ARG A 865 -25.97 -10.16 -7.15
N LEU A 866 -25.11 -10.56 -8.08
CA LEU A 866 -24.29 -9.62 -8.85
C LEU A 866 -25.13 -8.67 -9.73
N GLN A 867 -26.35 -9.11 -10.14
CA GLN A 867 -27.33 -8.25 -10.81
C GLN A 867 -28.10 -7.34 -9.85
N GLY A 868 -27.84 -7.42 -8.54
CA GLY A 868 -28.48 -6.58 -7.52
C GLY A 868 -29.87 -7.07 -7.09
N GLU A 869 -30.24 -8.28 -7.46
CA GLU A 869 -31.53 -8.84 -7.11
C GLU A 869 -31.59 -9.25 -5.63
N LYS A 870 -32.69 -8.91 -4.96
CA LYS A 870 -32.90 -9.27 -3.56
C LYS A 870 -33.21 -10.76 -3.39
N TYR A 871 -33.95 -11.36 -4.33
CA TYR A 871 -34.36 -12.75 -4.31
C TYR A 871 -33.85 -13.44 -5.57
N ALA A 872 -33.19 -14.58 -5.39
CA ALA A 872 -32.68 -15.37 -6.51
C ALA A 872 -33.82 -16.22 -7.09
N ARG A 873 -34.49 -15.73 -8.12
CA ARG A 873 -35.58 -16.39 -8.84
C ARG A 873 -35.21 -16.54 -10.30
N VAL A 874 -35.51 -17.69 -10.85
CA VAL A 874 -35.26 -18.01 -12.26
C VAL A 874 -36.49 -18.60 -12.92
N GLU A 875 -36.57 -18.53 -14.24
CA GLU A 875 -37.61 -19.25 -14.99
C GLU A 875 -37.47 -20.75 -14.69
N THR A 876 -38.59 -21.37 -14.27
CA THR A 876 -38.60 -22.78 -13.91
C THR A 876 -38.08 -23.69 -15.03
N ALA A 877 -38.34 -23.33 -16.29
CA ALA A 877 -37.85 -24.08 -17.45
C ALA A 877 -36.35 -24.23 -17.54
N THR A 878 -35.58 -23.33 -16.94
CA THR A 878 -34.09 -23.34 -16.99
C THR A 878 -33.45 -24.32 -16.00
N VAL A 879 -34.20 -24.84 -15.03
CA VAL A 879 -33.72 -25.68 -13.92
C VAL A 879 -34.61 -26.90 -13.63
N VAL A 880 -35.41 -27.34 -14.61
CA VAL A 880 -36.37 -28.45 -14.45
C VAL A 880 -35.66 -29.77 -14.06
N ALA A 881 -34.53 -30.08 -14.71
CA ALA A 881 -33.79 -31.27 -14.46
C ALA A 881 -33.16 -31.29 -13.04
N GLU A 882 -32.63 -30.14 -12.61
CA GLU A 882 -32.04 -29.96 -11.28
C GLU A 882 -33.13 -30.12 -10.20
N ILE A 883 -34.26 -29.45 -10.37
CA ILE A 883 -35.41 -29.59 -9.45
C ILE A 883 -35.87 -31.03 -9.35
N ALA A 884 -36.00 -31.73 -10.48
CA ALA A 884 -36.42 -33.13 -10.51
C ALA A 884 -35.44 -34.05 -9.78
N ALA A 885 -34.15 -33.84 -9.95
CA ALA A 885 -33.11 -34.62 -9.26
C ALA A 885 -33.17 -34.43 -7.73
N VAL A 886 -33.30 -33.18 -7.27
CA VAL A 886 -33.39 -32.87 -5.83
C VAL A 886 -34.67 -33.44 -5.23
N ARG A 887 -35.82 -33.30 -5.91
CA ARG A 887 -37.09 -33.84 -5.46
C ARG A 887 -37.06 -35.37 -5.39
N ARG A 888 -36.42 -36.04 -6.36
CA ARG A 888 -36.25 -37.48 -6.35
C ARG A 888 -35.41 -37.90 -5.13
N LEU A 889 -34.29 -37.26 -4.86
CA LEU A 889 -33.47 -37.58 -3.69
C LEU A 889 -34.21 -37.29 -2.39
N TRP A 890 -35.03 -36.20 -2.34
CA TRP A 890 -35.91 -35.92 -1.21
C TRP A 890 -36.87 -37.08 -0.93
N GLN A 891 -37.55 -37.62 -1.96
CA GLN A 891 -38.46 -38.74 -1.84
C GLN A 891 -37.77 -40.04 -1.38
N GLU A 892 -36.57 -40.30 -1.89
CA GLU A 892 -35.77 -41.49 -1.50
C GLU A 892 -35.29 -41.44 -0.05
N VAL A 893 -34.84 -40.27 0.42
CA VAL A 893 -34.24 -40.11 1.74
C VAL A 893 -35.28 -39.79 2.83
N LEU A 894 -36.18 -38.85 2.57
CA LEU A 894 -37.14 -38.32 3.55
C LEU A 894 -38.54 -38.86 3.38
N GLY A 895 -38.88 -39.47 2.24
CA GLY A 895 -39.98 -40.43 2.05
C GLY A 895 -41.36 -39.90 2.33
N THR A 896 -41.76 -38.70 1.90
CA THR A 896 -43.16 -38.30 1.78
C THR A 896 -43.29 -37.06 0.94
N GLY A 897 -44.20 -37.09 0.09
CA GLY A 897 -44.91 -36.19 -0.78
C GLY A 897 -44.33 -34.77 -1.01
N ALA A 898 -43.97 -34.61 -2.17
CA ALA A 898 -43.82 -33.29 -2.78
C ALA A 898 -45.19 -32.58 -2.94
#